data_69eefe99143bc8c9baf260ecba40a133
#
_entry.id   69eefe99143bc8c9baf260ecba40a133
#
_cell.length_a   1.000
_cell.length_b   1.000
_cell.length_c   1.000
_cell.angle_alpha   90.00
_cell.angle_beta   90.00
_cell.angle_gamma   90.00
#
_symmetry.space_group_name_H-M   'P 1'
#
loop_
_entity.id
_entity.type
_entity.pdbx_description
1 polymer ?
#
loop_
_entity_poly.entity_id
_entity_poly.type
_entity_poly.pdbx_seq_one_letter_code
_entity_poly.pdbx_strand_id
1 'polypeptide(L)'
;LKDLRDNHNVQTELTGTGMTSTEVGGNSELVGIIVAFVVLLITFGSVIAAGLPIISALIGLASGVGIISLLTYAFDIPNVTLTLAVMIGLAVGIDYALFILFRYRQVMKTETDYIKGIGLAIGTAGSAVVFAGVTVVIAVCGLSLVGIDFLAVMGFASAISVIFAVFSALTLLPALISIFHKRIKVNKLQSNFKKDIDTPWSKFITGNALAAVLLGLIILVAAAIPVSHMRLGIPDDGVKPADSTQKKAYDIISDKFGEGFNGQIPMLINVKDKKDDPQGLQQDLQSVYKDIKDKKNVDIVTPPQMSKDNDYALMVVIPKQGPNAESTNDLVHDLRDYHKDAQDKYGFKTEISGQSVINIDMSKKLNEAIPLFATVIVVLAFFLLMIVFRSILIPLKAVLGFVLSLMATLGFTTLVMQDGFMKGLFGIETTGPMLAFLPVITIGILFGLAMDYEVFLMSRIHEEYSKTGDNDYSIKVGLKESGPVIVAAALIMFSVFFAFVFQEDVMIKSMGMALAFGVLFDAFVVRMMLIPALTKLFGKGSWYLPAWLNRIIPRVDIEGHALEKYKTVESQESEAKDSKETYDTTFKVYPQGATNVSKHQDVHGQDDAHSIVLDDKTMALYQEVKQQSASSLFLYDALIDYQNKHQLNSKQQVTNIEQLNKNIEKLNQLLEKNLRNKS
;
A
#
# COMPACT_ATOMS: atom_id res chain seq x y z
N LEU A 1 3.33 -43.91 -15.05
CA LEU A 1 3.17 -44.01 -13.60
C LEU A 1 1.82 -44.55 -13.18
N LYS A 2 0.70 -44.01 -13.72
CA LYS A 2 -0.63 -44.57 -13.46
C LYS A 2 -0.72 -46.06 -13.85
N ASP A 3 -0.15 -46.43 -14.98
CA ASP A 3 -0.12 -47.82 -15.45
C ASP A 3 0.63 -48.76 -14.48
N LEU A 4 1.78 -48.32 -13.92
CA LEU A 4 2.51 -49.09 -12.91
C LEU A 4 1.75 -49.24 -11.59
N ARG A 5 1.00 -48.23 -11.18
CA ARG A 5 0.14 -48.30 -9.99
C ARG A 5 -1.05 -49.20 -10.20
N ASP A 6 -1.77 -49.00 -11.32
CA ASP A 6 -3.08 -49.61 -11.55
C ASP A 6 -2.96 -51.04 -12.05
N ASN A 7 -1.93 -51.36 -12.87
CA ASN A 7 -1.80 -52.67 -13.52
C ASN A 7 -0.71 -53.56 -12.91
N HIS A 8 0.28 -52.97 -12.22
CA HIS A 8 1.41 -53.73 -11.68
C HIS A 8 1.52 -53.69 -10.15
N ASN A 9 0.59 -53.00 -9.48
CA ASN A 9 0.56 -52.84 -8.00
C ASN A 9 1.88 -52.36 -7.41
N VAL A 10 2.62 -51.53 -8.14
CA VAL A 10 3.89 -50.93 -7.72
C VAL A 10 3.64 -49.48 -7.27
N GLN A 11 3.92 -49.18 -6.01
CA GLN A 11 3.86 -47.81 -5.52
C GLN A 11 4.95 -46.98 -6.21
N THR A 12 4.53 -45.96 -6.95
CA THR A 12 5.43 -45.04 -7.64
C THR A 12 5.10 -43.61 -7.25
N GLU A 13 6.05 -42.92 -6.65
CA GLU A 13 5.91 -41.54 -6.26
C GLU A 13 6.98 -40.68 -6.95
N LEU A 14 6.69 -39.41 -7.17
CA LEU A 14 7.58 -38.49 -7.87
C LEU A 14 8.00 -37.36 -6.93
N THR A 15 9.27 -37.00 -7.00
CA THR A 15 9.84 -35.82 -6.36
C THR A 15 10.74 -35.08 -7.34
N GLY A 16 11.07 -33.84 -7.05
CA GLY A 16 11.98 -33.02 -7.84
C GLY A 16 11.36 -31.69 -8.30
N THR A 17 12.23 -30.76 -8.64
CA THR A 17 11.88 -29.36 -8.96
C THR A 17 11.01 -29.15 -10.21
N GLY A 18 10.93 -30.14 -11.10
CA GLY A 18 10.11 -30.09 -12.32
C GLY A 18 8.61 -30.35 -12.12
N MET A 19 8.19 -30.65 -10.89
CA MET A 19 6.80 -31.09 -10.58
C MET A 19 5.92 -29.98 -9.99
N THR A 20 6.30 -28.74 -10.06
CA THR A 20 5.50 -27.63 -9.51
C THR A 20 4.46 -27.17 -10.51
N SER A 21 3.20 -27.61 -10.36
CA SER A 21 2.04 -26.99 -10.99
C SER A 21 1.21 -26.30 -9.91
N THR A 22 1.36 -25.02 -9.77
CA THR A 22 0.39 -24.18 -9.04
C THR A 22 -0.72 -23.79 -9.99
N GLU A 23 -1.91 -24.31 -9.81
CA GLU A 23 -3.09 -23.83 -10.54
C GLU A 23 -3.48 -22.46 -9.97
N VAL A 24 -3.42 -21.43 -10.83
CA VAL A 24 -3.95 -20.10 -10.52
C VAL A 24 -5.45 -20.13 -10.82
N GLY A 25 -6.29 -19.69 -9.87
CA GLY A 25 -7.75 -19.66 -10.06
C GLY A 25 -8.49 -20.77 -9.33
N GLY A 26 -8.05 -21.09 -8.11
CA GLY A 26 -8.68 -22.12 -7.28
C GLY A 26 -9.92 -21.64 -6.51
N ASN A 27 -10.51 -22.54 -5.72
CA ASN A 27 -11.68 -22.24 -4.88
C ASN A 27 -11.41 -21.16 -3.81
N SER A 28 -10.15 -20.92 -3.46
CA SER A 28 -9.76 -19.99 -2.42
C SER A 28 -10.01 -18.53 -2.79
N GLU A 29 -9.72 -18.13 -4.03
CA GLU A 29 -9.98 -16.77 -4.52
C GLU A 29 -11.49 -16.48 -4.53
N LEU A 30 -12.31 -17.47 -4.91
CA LEU A 30 -13.76 -17.34 -4.88
C LEU A 30 -14.29 -17.12 -3.46
N VAL A 31 -13.75 -17.83 -2.47
CA VAL A 31 -14.12 -17.67 -1.06
C VAL A 31 -13.76 -16.26 -0.59
N GLY A 32 -12.54 -15.77 -0.90
CA GLY A 32 -12.11 -14.41 -0.58
C GLY A 32 -13.03 -13.35 -1.15
N ILE A 33 -13.42 -13.49 -2.44
CA ILE A 33 -14.34 -12.57 -3.13
C ILE A 33 -15.74 -12.61 -2.50
N ILE A 34 -16.26 -13.80 -2.16
CA ILE A 34 -17.57 -13.93 -1.52
C ILE A 34 -17.58 -13.24 -0.15
N VAL A 35 -16.56 -13.46 0.67
CA VAL A 35 -16.46 -12.80 1.98
C VAL A 35 -16.30 -11.29 1.83
N ALA A 36 -15.48 -10.82 0.89
CA ALA A 36 -15.36 -9.40 0.56
C ALA A 36 -16.70 -8.80 0.12
N PHE A 37 -17.48 -9.52 -0.69
CA PHE A 37 -18.82 -9.11 -1.08
C PHE A 37 -19.77 -8.97 0.10
N VAL A 38 -19.74 -9.92 1.05
CA VAL A 38 -20.56 -9.85 2.27
C VAL A 38 -20.18 -8.64 3.11
N VAL A 39 -18.88 -8.37 3.30
CA VAL A 39 -18.41 -7.18 4.04
C VAL A 39 -18.86 -5.90 3.34
N LEU A 40 -18.73 -5.82 2.03
CA LEU A 40 -19.23 -4.68 1.23
C LEU A 40 -20.76 -4.53 1.33
N LEU A 41 -21.47 -5.64 1.33
CA LEU A 41 -22.93 -5.63 1.46
C LEU A 41 -23.38 -5.07 2.82
N ILE A 42 -22.70 -5.48 3.90
CA ILE A 42 -22.94 -4.94 5.24
C ILE A 42 -22.59 -3.45 5.28
N THR A 43 -21.45 -3.05 4.69
CA THR A 43 -20.97 -1.67 4.69
C THR A 43 -21.89 -0.73 3.90
N PHE A 44 -22.34 -1.15 2.72
CA PHE A 44 -23.12 -0.31 1.83
C PHE A 44 -24.63 -0.51 1.93
N GLY A 45 -25.08 -1.65 2.46
CA GLY A 45 -26.51 -1.99 2.56
C GLY A 45 -27.22 -2.13 1.20
N SER A 46 -26.46 -2.41 0.12
CA SER A 46 -26.96 -2.52 -1.24
C SER A 46 -26.12 -3.50 -2.05
N VAL A 47 -26.77 -4.49 -2.65
CA VAL A 47 -26.12 -5.50 -3.52
C VAL A 47 -25.38 -4.84 -4.69
N ILE A 48 -25.99 -3.83 -5.31
CA ILE A 48 -25.38 -3.13 -6.44
C ILE A 48 -24.15 -2.35 -5.98
N ALA A 49 -24.25 -1.56 -4.90
CA ALA A 49 -23.11 -0.81 -4.38
C ALA A 49 -21.98 -1.73 -3.91
N ALA A 50 -22.28 -2.92 -3.39
CA ALA A 50 -21.30 -3.92 -3.03
C ALA A 50 -20.64 -4.59 -4.25
N GLY A 51 -21.39 -4.80 -5.33
CA GLY A 51 -20.89 -5.43 -6.54
C GLY A 51 -19.98 -4.55 -7.39
N LEU A 52 -20.18 -3.22 -7.39
CA LEU A 52 -19.41 -2.31 -8.25
C LEU A 52 -17.89 -2.35 -7.99
N PRO A 53 -17.39 -2.29 -6.74
CA PRO A 53 -15.97 -2.41 -6.44
C PRO A 53 -15.38 -3.75 -6.91
N ILE A 54 -16.11 -4.85 -6.72
CA ILE A 54 -15.65 -6.18 -7.10
C ILE A 54 -15.56 -6.31 -8.63
N ILE A 55 -16.55 -5.85 -9.36
CA ILE A 55 -16.53 -5.87 -10.83
C ILE A 55 -15.35 -5.05 -11.36
N SER A 56 -15.15 -3.86 -10.81
CA SER A 56 -14.02 -3.01 -11.18
C SER A 56 -12.67 -3.70 -10.88
N ALA A 57 -12.53 -4.28 -9.70
CA ALA A 57 -11.31 -4.99 -9.30
C ALA A 57 -11.03 -6.21 -10.18
N LEU A 58 -12.05 -7.01 -10.49
CA LEU A 58 -11.90 -8.21 -11.33
C LEU A 58 -11.49 -7.86 -12.77
N ILE A 59 -12.04 -6.80 -13.35
CA ILE A 59 -11.65 -6.35 -14.71
C ILE A 59 -10.23 -5.77 -14.69
N GLY A 60 -9.87 -4.97 -13.67
CA GLY A 60 -8.51 -4.49 -13.49
C GLY A 60 -7.51 -5.63 -13.32
N LEU A 61 -7.84 -6.60 -12.48
CA LEU A 61 -7.05 -7.82 -12.28
C LEU A 61 -6.87 -8.62 -13.56
N ALA A 62 -7.98 -8.91 -14.27
CA ALA A 62 -7.93 -9.66 -15.54
C ALA A 62 -7.04 -8.96 -16.57
N SER A 63 -7.09 -7.63 -16.63
CA SER A 63 -6.21 -6.84 -17.50
C SER A 63 -4.74 -6.94 -17.09
N GLY A 64 -4.44 -6.81 -15.79
CA GLY A 64 -3.08 -6.94 -15.25
C GLY A 64 -2.50 -8.34 -15.47
N VAL A 65 -3.26 -9.38 -15.10
CA VAL A 65 -2.88 -10.79 -15.32
C VAL A 65 -2.70 -11.10 -16.80
N GLY A 66 -3.58 -10.56 -17.67
CA GLY A 66 -3.43 -10.70 -19.12
C GLY A 66 -2.11 -10.15 -19.64
N ILE A 67 -1.69 -8.96 -19.18
CA ILE A 67 -0.39 -8.39 -19.54
C ILE A 67 0.76 -9.22 -18.98
N ILE A 68 0.69 -9.65 -17.72
CA ILE A 68 1.73 -10.51 -17.11
C ILE A 68 1.84 -11.82 -17.90
N SER A 69 0.72 -12.44 -18.28
CA SER A 69 0.70 -13.66 -19.09
C SER A 69 1.29 -13.45 -20.49
N LEU A 70 1.13 -12.28 -21.10
CA LEU A 70 1.82 -11.96 -22.35
C LEU A 70 3.32 -11.81 -22.16
N LEU A 71 3.76 -11.27 -21.00
CA LEU A 71 5.17 -11.12 -20.70
C LEU A 71 5.88 -12.47 -20.46
N THR A 72 5.16 -13.56 -20.15
CA THR A 72 5.77 -14.91 -20.03
C THR A 72 6.37 -15.42 -21.34
N TYR A 73 5.97 -14.87 -22.49
CA TYR A 73 6.61 -15.21 -23.77
C TYR A 73 8.00 -14.57 -23.93
N ALA A 74 8.31 -13.54 -23.16
CA ALA A 74 9.58 -12.81 -23.24
C ALA A 74 10.48 -12.99 -22.00
N PHE A 75 9.90 -13.33 -20.87
CA PHE A 75 10.56 -13.44 -19.58
C PHE A 75 10.15 -14.71 -18.85
N ASP A 76 11.09 -15.32 -18.14
CA ASP A 76 10.78 -16.46 -17.26
C ASP A 76 10.10 -15.95 -15.98
N ILE A 77 8.79 -16.08 -15.91
CA ILE A 77 7.96 -15.64 -14.78
C ILE A 77 7.56 -16.87 -13.95
N PRO A 78 8.03 -17.02 -12.71
CA PRO A 78 7.63 -18.13 -11.84
C PRO A 78 6.13 -18.10 -11.51
N ASN A 79 5.49 -19.27 -11.39
CA ASN A 79 4.06 -19.38 -11.10
C ASN A 79 3.62 -18.65 -9.81
N VAL A 80 4.45 -18.69 -8.76
CA VAL A 80 4.21 -17.96 -7.50
C VAL A 80 4.06 -16.45 -7.72
N THR A 81 4.77 -15.89 -8.71
CA THR A 81 4.68 -14.49 -9.10
C THR A 81 3.27 -14.10 -9.53
N LEU A 82 2.64 -14.94 -10.36
CA LEU A 82 1.28 -14.68 -10.84
C LEU A 82 0.27 -14.72 -9.67
N THR A 83 0.42 -15.69 -8.77
CA THR A 83 -0.44 -15.79 -7.58
C THR A 83 -0.31 -14.55 -6.69
N LEU A 84 0.92 -14.08 -6.44
CA LEU A 84 1.15 -12.87 -5.66
C LEU A 84 0.53 -11.63 -6.34
N ALA A 85 0.71 -11.49 -7.66
CA ALA A 85 0.12 -10.41 -8.43
C ALA A 85 -1.42 -10.44 -8.38
N VAL A 86 -2.03 -11.63 -8.39
CA VAL A 86 -3.48 -11.83 -8.20
C VAL A 86 -3.91 -11.43 -6.80
N MET A 87 -3.21 -11.89 -5.77
CA MET A 87 -3.50 -11.55 -4.37
C MET A 87 -3.52 -10.04 -4.13
N ILE A 88 -2.45 -9.36 -4.57
CA ILE A 88 -2.30 -7.91 -4.38
C ILE A 88 -3.30 -7.15 -5.26
N GLY A 89 -3.40 -7.50 -6.53
CA GLY A 89 -4.28 -6.82 -7.48
C GLY A 89 -5.75 -6.91 -7.09
N LEU A 90 -6.19 -8.06 -6.56
CA LEU A 90 -7.56 -8.23 -6.07
C LEU A 90 -7.80 -7.41 -4.81
N ALA A 91 -6.91 -7.52 -3.80
CA ALA A 91 -7.05 -6.82 -2.54
C ALA A 91 -7.06 -5.29 -2.74
N VAL A 92 -6.04 -4.77 -3.44
CA VAL A 92 -5.86 -3.34 -3.73
C VAL A 92 -6.97 -2.82 -4.65
N GLY A 93 -7.38 -3.61 -5.65
CA GLY A 93 -8.44 -3.21 -6.60
C GLY A 93 -9.80 -3.03 -5.93
N ILE A 94 -10.18 -3.94 -5.03
CA ILE A 94 -11.43 -3.81 -4.25
C ILE A 94 -11.34 -2.62 -3.31
N ASP A 95 -10.20 -2.46 -2.64
CA ASP A 95 -9.98 -1.40 -1.66
C ASP A 95 -10.05 0.00 -2.29
N TYR A 96 -9.34 0.25 -3.36
CA TYR A 96 -9.36 1.54 -4.06
C TYR A 96 -10.74 1.88 -4.63
N ALA A 97 -11.42 0.88 -5.17
CA ALA A 97 -12.80 1.05 -5.61
C ALA A 97 -13.76 1.35 -4.44
N LEU A 98 -13.55 0.72 -3.27
CA LEU A 98 -14.28 1.02 -2.04
C LEU A 98 -14.13 2.49 -1.64
N PHE A 99 -12.88 3.02 -1.63
CA PHE A 99 -12.60 4.40 -1.26
C PHE A 99 -13.35 5.41 -2.13
N ILE A 100 -13.28 5.24 -3.45
CA ILE A 100 -13.95 6.15 -4.40
C ILE A 100 -15.48 6.06 -4.25
N LEU A 101 -16.04 4.85 -4.14
CA LEU A 101 -17.49 4.66 -3.97
C LEU A 101 -17.99 5.22 -2.63
N PHE A 102 -17.21 5.04 -1.56
CA PHE A 102 -17.55 5.58 -0.26
C PHE A 102 -17.54 7.11 -0.30
N ARG A 103 -16.51 7.73 -0.90
CA ARG A 103 -16.44 9.19 -1.07
C ARG A 103 -17.59 9.71 -1.93
N TYR A 104 -17.93 9.04 -3.01
CA TYR A 104 -19.10 9.36 -3.82
C TYR A 104 -20.38 9.39 -2.97
N ARG A 105 -20.63 8.35 -2.17
CA ARG A 105 -21.79 8.32 -1.27
C ARG A 105 -21.76 9.42 -0.20
N GLN A 106 -20.59 9.79 0.29
CA GLN A 106 -20.43 10.87 1.24
C GLN A 106 -20.78 12.23 0.60
N VAL A 107 -20.27 12.48 -0.60
CA VAL A 107 -20.55 13.71 -1.37
C VAL A 107 -22.04 13.81 -1.72
N MET A 108 -22.65 12.71 -2.15
CA MET A 108 -24.08 12.67 -2.52
C MET A 108 -25.05 12.87 -1.34
N LYS A 109 -24.56 12.96 -0.10
CA LYS A 109 -25.41 13.38 1.04
C LYS A 109 -25.78 14.86 0.97
N THR A 110 -24.91 15.68 0.39
CA THR A 110 -25.08 17.14 0.27
C THR A 110 -25.27 17.59 -1.17
N GLU A 111 -24.75 16.85 -2.14
CA GLU A 111 -24.85 17.15 -3.58
C GLU A 111 -26.08 16.44 -4.18
N THR A 112 -26.74 17.07 -5.14
CA THR A 112 -27.90 16.51 -5.84
C THR A 112 -27.57 16.02 -7.25
N ASP A 113 -26.55 16.61 -7.87
CA ASP A 113 -26.08 16.21 -9.20
C ASP A 113 -25.06 15.06 -9.11
N TYR A 114 -25.44 13.91 -9.69
CA TYR A 114 -24.58 12.72 -9.66
C TYR A 114 -23.27 12.89 -10.47
N ILE A 115 -23.26 13.71 -11.54
CA ILE A 115 -22.07 13.98 -12.36
C ILE A 115 -21.07 14.78 -11.53
N LYS A 116 -21.53 15.86 -10.89
CA LYS A 116 -20.71 16.64 -9.96
C LYS A 116 -20.23 15.78 -8.78
N GLY A 117 -21.11 14.93 -8.25
CA GLY A 117 -20.78 13.98 -7.19
C GLY A 117 -19.65 13.01 -7.57
N ILE A 118 -19.69 12.47 -8.78
CA ILE A 118 -18.62 11.61 -9.32
C ILE A 118 -17.32 12.42 -9.48
N GLY A 119 -17.39 13.60 -10.10
CA GLY A 119 -16.24 14.47 -10.31
C GLY A 119 -15.53 14.84 -9.00
N LEU A 120 -16.29 15.20 -7.96
CA LEU A 120 -15.75 15.51 -6.63
C LEU A 120 -15.17 14.27 -5.94
N ALA A 121 -15.79 13.09 -6.09
CA ALA A 121 -15.26 11.86 -5.53
C ALA A 121 -13.93 11.46 -6.17
N ILE A 122 -13.80 11.59 -7.50
CA ILE A 122 -12.55 11.33 -8.21
C ILE A 122 -11.49 12.38 -7.86
N GLY A 123 -11.85 13.67 -7.85
CA GLY A 123 -10.93 14.75 -7.54
C GLY A 123 -10.37 14.70 -6.11
N THR A 124 -11.09 14.09 -5.17
CA THR A 124 -10.65 13.95 -3.77
C THR A 124 -10.11 12.54 -3.48
N ALA A 125 -10.97 11.53 -3.41
CA ALA A 125 -10.53 10.15 -3.14
C ALA A 125 -9.69 9.56 -4.27
N GLY A 126 -9.95 9.92 -5.53
CA GLY A 126 -9.14 9.45 -6.66
C GLY A 126 -7.70 9.94 -6.61
N SER A 127 -7.44 11.18 -6.21
CA SER A 127 -6.07 11.69 -6.01
C SER A 127 -5.34 10.93 -4.90
N ALA A 128 -6.02 10.61 -3.80
CA ALA A 128 -5.48 9.77 -2.75
C ALA A 128 -5.17 8.35 -3.26
N VAL A 129 -6.05 7.75 -4.07
CA VAL A 129 -5.85 6.43 -4.69
C VAL A 129 -4.66 6.43 -5.65
N VAL A 130 -4.44 7.51 -6.43
CA VAL A 130 -3.24 7.63 -7.28
C VAL A 130 -1.97 7.67 -6.42
N PHE A 131 -1.97 8.48 -5.38
CA PHE A 131 -0.84 8.56 -4.45
C PHE A 131 -0.56 7.20 -3.82
N ALA A 132 -1.58 6.55 -3.30
CA ALA A 132 -1.55 5.21 -2.73
C ALA A 132 -1.01 4.17 -3.73
N GLY A 133 -1.54 4.13 -4.92
CA GLY A 133 -1.07 3.22 -5.97
C GLY A 133 0.38 3.43 -6.35
N VAL A 134 0.84 4.68 -6.44
CA VAL A 134 2.25 5.01 -6.70
C VAL A 134 3.15 4.52 -5.56
N THR A 135 2.74 4.70 -4.30
CA THR A 135 3.54 4.21 -3.15
C THR A 135 3.64 2.70 -3.12
N VAL A 136 2.55 1.97 -3.43
CA VAL A 136 2.58 0.50 -3.55
C VAL A 136 3.50 0.08 -4.70
N VAL A 137 3.38 0.70 -5.88
CA VAL A 137 4.24 0.39 -7.03
C VAL A 137 5.71 0.60 -6.70
N ILE A 138 6.08 1.72 -6.07
CA ILE A 138 7.46 1.99 -5.65
C ILE A 138 7.93 0.91 -4.66
N ALA A 139 7.11 0.55 -3.69
CA ALA A 139 7.44 -0.42 -2.65
C ALA A 139 7.68 -1.82 -3.23
N VAL A 140 6.79 -2.30 -4.11
CA VAL A 140 6.96 -3.62 -4.72
C VAL A 140 8.07 -3.65 -5.78
N CYS A 141 8.28 -2.57 -6.54
CA CYS A 141 9.45 -2.43 -7.42
C CYS A 141 10.76 -2.41 -6.63
N GLY A 142 10.73 -1.91 -5.39
CA GLY A 142 11.85 -1.95 -4.46
C GLY A 142 12.40 -3.35 -4.18
N LEU A 143 11.61 -4.41 -4.39
CA LEU A 143 12.07 -5.80 -4.29
C LEU A 143 13.27 -6.09 -5.21
N SER A 144 13.42 -5.34 -6.30
CA SER A 144 14.60 -5.44 -7.19
C SER A 144 15.91 -5.03 -6.52
N LEU A 145 15.88 -4.21 -5.46
CA LEU A 145 17.07 -3.80 -4.71
C LEU A 145 17.73 -4.95 -3.93
N VAL A 146 17.00 -6.04 -3.70
CA VAL A 146 17.51 -7.24 -3.03
C VAL A 146 18.56 -7.96 -3.88
N GLY A 147 18.56 -7.73 -5.21
CA GLY A 147 19.52 -8.34 -6.12
C GLY A 147 19.28 -9.83 -6.36
N ILE A 148 18.04 -10.28 -6.26
CA ILE A 148 17.57 -11.63 -6.61
C ILE A 148 16.55 -11.49 -7.73
N ASP A 149 16.85 -12.02 -8.90
CA ASP A 149 16.07 -11.82 -10.13
C ASP A 149 14.61 -12.23 -9.98
N PHE A 150 14.35 -13.33 -9.32
CA PHE A 150 13.00 -13.81 -9.10
C PHE A 150 12.15 -12.84 -8.25
N LEU A 151 12.73 -12.18 -7.24
CA LEU A 151 12.05 -11.15 -6.43
C LEU A 151 11.79 -9.88 -7.24
N ALA A 152 12.73 -9.50 -8.11
CA ALA A 152 12.53 -8.37 -9.01
C ALA A 152 11.36 -8.63 -9.96
N VAL A 153 11.27 -9.82 -10.55
CA VAL A 153 10.16 -10.24 -11.41
C VAL A 153 8.83 -10.23 -10.64
N MET A 154 8.82 -10.75 -9.41
CA MET A 154 7.63 -10.69 -8.52
C MET A 154 7.19 -9.26 -8.24
N GLY A 155 8.15 -8.36 -7.96
CA GLY A 155 7.89 -6.95 -7.72
C GLY A 155 7.28 -6.26 -8.94
N PHE A 156 7.87 -6.42 -10.11
CA PHE A 156 7.37 -5.81 -11.35
C PHE A 156 6.01 -6.36 -11.77
N ALA A 157 5.77 -7.66 -11.66
CA ALA A 157 4.47 -8.24 -11.96
C ALA A 157 3.39 -7.72 -11.00
N SER A 158 3.70 -7.64 -9.71
CA SER A 158 2.81 -7.04 -8.71
C SER A 158 2.52 -5.57 -9.02
N ALA A 159 3.54 -4.80 -9.43
CA ALA A 159 3.39 -3.40 -9.82
C ALA A 159 2.43 -3.25 -11.03
N ILE A 160 2.56 -4.10 -12.03
CA ILE A 160 1.64 -4.13 -13.19
C ILE A 160 0.21 -4.36 -12.71
N SER A 161 -0.02 -5.36 -11.85
CA SER A 161 -1.35 -5.66 -11.31
C SER A 161 -1.96 -4.47 -10.56
N VAL A 162 -1.15 -3.78 -9.73
CA VAL A 162 -1.58 -2.58 -8.99
C VAL A 162 -1.90 -1.41 -9.94
N ILE A 163 -1.09 -1.17 -10.97
CA ILE A 163 -1.33 -0.11 -11.96
C ILE A 163 -2.68 -0.32 -12.65
N PHE A 164 -2.99 -1.54 -13.07
CA PHE A 164 -4.28 -1.84 -13.70
C PHE A 164 -5.45 -1.79 -12.70
N ALA A 165 -5.24 -2.13 -11.44
CA ALA A 165 -6.23 -1.95 -10.37
C ALA A 165 -6.57 -0.47 -10.17
N VAL A 166 -5.55 0.42 -10.06
CA VAL A 166 -5.72 1.87 -9.97
C VAL A 166 -6.44 2.42 -11.19
N PHE A 167 -5.98 2.04 -12.39
CA PHE A 167 -6.60 2.50 -13.63
C PHE A 167 -8.07 2.11 -13.72
N SER A 168 -8.42 0.87 -13.36
CA SER A 168 -9.80 0.40 -13.32
C SER A 168 -10.63 1.17 -12.28
N ALA A 169 -10.10 1.43 -11.08
CA ALA A 169 -10.79 2.20 -10.04
C ALA A 169 -11.06 3.66 -10.46
N LEU A 170 -10.16 4.28 -11.23
CA LEU A 170 -10.29 5.66 -11.67
C LEU A 170 -11.12 5.85 -12.94
N THR A 171 -11.28 4.81 -13.77
CA THR A 171 -11.99 4.91 -15.06
C THR A 171 -13.26 4.08 -15.08
N LEU A 172 -13.16 2.78 -14.85
CA LEU A 172 -14.28 1.86 -14.94
C LEU A 172 -15.28 2.06 -13.80
N LEU A 173 -14.80 2.20 -12.56
CA LEU A 173 -15.71 2.38 -11.43
C LEU A 173 -16.57 3.65 -11.53
N PRO A 174 -16.04 4.84 -11.88
CA PRO A 174 -16.86 6.03 -12.11
C PRO A 174 -17.89 5.84 -13.22
N ALA A 175 -17.53 5.15 -14.30
CA ALA A 175 -18.47 4.81 -15.37
C ALA A 175 -19.60 3.89 -14.86
N LEU A 176 -19.25 2.87 -14.06
CA LEU A 176 -20.24 1.99 -13.43
C LEU A 176 -21.14 2.75 -12.44
N ILE A 177 -20.57 3.64 -11.63
CA ILE A 177 -21.35 4.53 -10.73
C ILE A 177 -22.34 5.38 -11.54
N SER A 178 -21.92 5.95 -12.67
CA SER A 178 -22.77 6.75 -13.55
C SER A 178 -23.95 5.94 -14.10
N ILE A 179 -23.72 4.69 -14.52
CA ILE A 179 -24.77 3.81 -15.03
C ILE A 179 -25.77 3.42 -13.93
N PHE A 180 -25.26 3.12 -12.73
CA PHE A 180 -26.07 2.60 -11.62
C PHE A 180 -26.44 3.63 -10.56
N HIS A 181 -26.19 4.95 -10.77
CA HIS A 181 -26.38 6.01 -9.76
C HIS A 181 -27.76 5.98 -9.10
N LYS A 182 -28.84 5.70 -9.85
CA LYS A 182 -30.22 5.63 -9.32
C LYS A 182 -30.46 4.49 -8.33
N ARG A 183 -29.61 3.44 -8.38
CA ARG A 183 -29.73 2.24 -7.54
C ARG A 183 -28.79 2.24 -6.35
N ILE A 184 -27.87 3.20 -6.29
CA ILE A 184 -26.96 3.38 -5.14
C ILE A 184 -27.73 4.15 -4.07
N LYS A 185 -28.08 3.45 -2.97
CA LYS A 185 -28.79 4.09 -1.85
C LYS A 185 -27.87 5.08 -1.12
N VAL A 186 -28.30 6.32 -1.03
CA VAL A 186 -27.64 7.37 -0.24
C VAL A 186 -28.61 7.85 0.82
N ASN A 187 -28.27 7.63 2.09
CA ASN A 187 -29.07 8.17 3.19
C ASN A 187 -28.76 9.66 3.32
N LYS A 188 -29.73 10.53 2.99
CA LYS A 188 -29.59 11.98 3.17
C LYS A 188 -29.39 12.32 4.65
N LEU A 189 -28.55 13.30 4.93
CA LEU A 189 -28.26 13.74 6.30
C LEU A 189 -29.54 14.25 6.97
N GLN A 190 -29.96 13.59 8.05
CA GLN A 190 -30.79 14.23 9.04
C GLN A 190 -29.94 15.22 9.84
N SER A 191 -30.45 16.43 10.07
CA SER A 191 -29.75 17.62 10.59
C SER A 191 -29.13 17.51 12.00
N ASN A 192 -29.09 16.35 12.60
CA ASN A 192 -28.59 16.11 13.96
C ASN A 192 -27.11 15.68 14.04
N PHE A 193 -26.30 15.96 13.01
CA PHE A 193 -24.93 15.47 12.90
C PHE A 193 -23.97 15.97 14.01
N LYS A 194 -24.24 17.13 14.61
CA LYS A 194 -23.40 17.70 15.67
C LYS A 194 -23.53 17.01 17.04
N LYS A 195 -24.56 16.18 17.26
CA LYS A 195 -24.89 15.69 18.61
C LYS A 195 -24.23 14.36 19.03
N ASP A 196 -23.58 13.63 18.12
CA ASP A 196 -23.12 12.26 18.42
C ASP A 196 -21.70 11.94 17.88
N ILE A 197 -20.73 12.83 18.16
CA ILE A 197 -19.33 12.63 17.78
C ILE A 197 -18.65 11.60 18.69
N ASP A 198 -19.23 11.34 19.84
CA ASP A 198 -18.69 10.51 20.90
C ASP A 198 -19.03 9.02 20.71
N THR A 199 -18.29 8.33 19.83
CA THR A 199 -18.35 6.87 19.78
C THR A 199 -17.65 6.25 21.01
N PRO A 200 -18.05 5.05 21.48
CA PRO A 200 -17.35 4.39 22.60
C PRO A 200 -15.83 4.25 22.35
N TRP A 201 -15.45 3.98 21.11
CA TRP A 201 -14.05 3.86 20.70
C TRP A 201 -13.30 5.19 20.76
N SER A 202 -13.87 6.26 20.21
CA SER A 202 -13.25 7.58 20.25
C SER A 202 -13.13 8.12 21.68
N LYS A 203 -14.12 7.84 22.55
CA LYS A 203 -14.05 8.16 23.99
C LYS A 203 -12.92 7.41 24.68
N PHE A 204 -12.74 6.12 24.40
CA PHE A 204 -11.65 5.33 24.96
C PHE A 204 -10.29 5.90 24.55
N ILE A 205 -10.10 6.18 23.25
CA ILE A 205 -8.83 6.71 22.70
C ILE A 205 -8.51 8.09 23.26
N THR A 206 -9.47 9.01 23.34
CA THR A 206 -9.21 10.38 23.82
C THR A 206 -9.22 10.50 25.32
N GLY A 207 -10.02 9.69 26.03
CA GLY A 207 -10.11 9.70 27.50
C GLY A 207 -8.99 8.93 28.19
N ASN A 208 -8.53 7.82 27.61
CA ASN A 208 -7.52 6.92 28.19
C ASN A 208 -6.36 6.67 27.19
N ALA A 209 -5.83 7.72 26.59
CA ALA A 209 -4.82 7.62 25.53
C ALA A 209 -3.58 6.81 25.94
N LEU A 210 -3.08 6.97 27.16
CA LEU A 210 -1.94 6.20 27.66
C LEU A 210 -2.26 4.71 27.77
N ALA A 211 -3.44 4.35 28.28
CA ALA A 211 -3.87 2.97 28.36
C ALA A 211 -4.04 2.35 26.96
N ALA A 212 -4.56 3.10 25.99
CA ALA A 212 -4.67 2.66 24.59
C ALA A 212 -3.29 2.41 23.97
N VAL A 213 -2.31 3.30 24.20
CA VAL A 213 -0.92 3.12 23.73
C VAL A 213 -0.29 1.88 24.38
N LEU A 214 -0.40 1.72 25.71
CA LEU A 214 0.18 0.57 26.40
C LEU A 214 -0.45 -0.75 25.93
N LEU A 215 -1.78 -0.78 25.78
CA LEU A 215 -2.48 -1.96 25.28
C LEU A 215 -2.02 -2.32 23.86
N GLY A 216 -1.94 -1.34 22.96
CA GLY A 216 -1.46 -1.55 21.59
C GLY A 216 -0.03 -2.05 21.55
N LEU A 217 0.87 -1.46 22.35
CA LEU A 217 2.24 -1.92 22.46
C LEU A 217 2.34 -3.34 23.02
N ILE A 218 1.58 -3.68 24.05
CA ILE A 218 1.55 -5.04 24.61
C ILE A 218 1.13 -6.06 23.55
N ILE A 219 0.07 -5.78 22.80
CA ILE A 219 -0.41 -6.68 21.74
C ILE A 219 0.67 -6.87 20.67
N LEU A 220 1.26 -5.78 20.15
CA LEU A 220 2.24 -5.85 19.07
C LEU A 220 3.55 -6.51 19.54
N VAL A 221 4.04 -6.15 20.73
CA VAL A 221 5.27 -6.74 21.28
C VAL A 221 5.07 -8.22 21.59
N ALA A 222 3.94 -8.62 22.20
CA ALA A 222 3.65 -10.02 22.46
C ALA A 222 3.59 -10.84 21.16
N ALA A 223 2.96 -10.30 20.11
CA ALA A 223 2.92 -10.95 18.81
C ALA A 223 4.30 -10.99 18.13
N ALA A 224 5.20 -10.05 18.43
CA ALA A 224 6.55 -9.95 17.85
C ALA A 224 7.58 -10.89 18.54
N ILE A 225 7.33 -11.38 19.75
CA ILE A 225 8.28 -12.24 20.51
C ILE A 225 8.83 -13.40 19.66
N PRO A 226 8.00 -14.17 18.90
CA PRO A 226 8.50 -15.31 18.12
C PRO A 226 9.50 -14.98 17.02
N VAL A 227 9.63 -13.71 16.61
CA VAL A 227 10.66 -13.29 15.64
C VAL A 227 12.07 -13.61 16.14
N SER A 228 12.28 -13.62 17.45
CA SER A 228 13.61 -13.87 18.07
C SER A 228 14.20 -15.25 17.75
N HIS A 229 13.36 -16.23 17.42
CA HIS A 229 13.78 -17.58 17.02
C HIS A 229 13.29 -17.98 15.63
N MET A 230 12.90 -17.00 14.82
CA MET A 230 12.51 -17.23 13.43
C MET A 230 13.67 -17.80 12.63
N ARG A 231 13.46 -18.94 12.00
CA ARG A 231 14.40 -19.55 11.08
C ARG A 231 13.93 -19.35 9.66
N LEU A 232 14.81 -18.84 8.80
CA LEU A 232 14.55 -18.64 7.39
C LEU A 232 15.04 -19.84 6.58
N GLY A 233 14.23 -20.33 5.66
CA GLY A 233 14.55 -21.43 4.78
C GLY A 233 13.70 -21.43 3.52
N ILE A 234 13.99 -22.34 2.62
CA ILE A 234 13.13 -22.58 1.45
C ILE A 234 12.42 -23.91 1.69
N PRO A 235 11.07 -23.93 1.67
CA PRO A 235 10.30 -25.14 1.85
C PRO A 235 10.71 -26.22 0.84
N ASP A 236 10.91 -27.44 1.32
CA ASP A 236 11.14 -28.64 0.50
C ASP A 236 9.84 -29.47 0.36
N ASP A 237 9.95 -30.61 -0.33
CA ASP A 237 8.82 -31.52 -0.51
C ASP A 237 8.31 -32.12 0.82
N GLY A 238 9.07 -32.04 1.89
CA GLY A 238 8.70 -32.52 3.24
C GLY A 238 7.57 -31.75 3.90
N VAL A 239 7.30 -30.50 3.49
CA VAL A 239 6.21 -29.66 4.05
C VAL A 239 4.97 -29.61 3.15
N LYS A 240 4.95 -30.34 2.02
CA LYS A 240 3.79 -30.44 1.14
C LYS A 240 2.67 -31.26 1.77
N PRO A 241 1.41 -31.16 1.26
CA PRO A 241 0.28 -31.95 1.75
C PRO A 241 0.57 -33.45 1.75
N ALA A 242 0.10 -34.18 2.79
CA ALA A 242 0.42 -35.59 3.02
C ALA A 242 -0.05 -36.52 1.88
N ASP A 243 -1.07 -36.12 1.15
CA ASP A 243 -1.61 -36.89 0.02
C ASP A 243 -0.86 -36.65 -1.31
N SER A 244 -0.01 -35.60 -1.37
CA SER A 244 0.79 -35.29 -2.56
C SER A 244 1.84 -36.35 -2.86
N THR A 245 2.08 -36.62 -4.14
CA THR A 245 3.10 -37.60 -4.57
C THR A 245 4.51 -37.17 -4.12
N GLN A 246 4.78 -35.86 -4.09
CA GLN A 246 6.07 -35.31 -3.63
C GLN A 246 6.32 -35.60 -2.14
N LYS A 247 5.31 -35.37 -1.27
CA LYS A 247 5.42 -35.67 0.16
C LYS A 247 5.62 -37.16 0.41
N LYS A 248 4.82 -37.98 -0.27
CA LYS A 248 4.96 -39.46 -0.18
C LYS A 248 6.34 -39.94 -0.62
N ALA A 249 6.88 -39.39 -1.71
CA ALA A 249 8.21 -39.72 -2.17
C ALA A 249 9.28 -39.28 -1.13
N TYR A 250 9.14 -38.06 -0.61
CA TYR A 250 10.03 -37.52 0.44
C TYR A 250 10.04 -38.41 1.67
N ASP A 251 8.85 -38.81 2.16
CA ASP A 251 8.72 -39.65 3.34
C ASP A 251 9.29 -41.06 3.14
N ILE A 252 9.02 -41.67 1.97
CA ILE A 252 9.59 -42.99 1.63
C ILE A 252 11.13 -42.91 1.60
N ILE A 253 11.69 -41.86 1.01
CA ILE A 253 13.14 -41.63 0.99
C ILE A 253 13.68 -41.47 2.41
N SER A 254 13.06 -40.62 3.23
CA SER A 254 13.45 -40.39 4.60
C SER A 254 13.39 -41.67 5.44
N ASP A 255 12.34 -42.46 5.32
CA ASP A 255 12.13 -43.69 6.12
C ASP A 255 13.03 -44.84 5.73
N LYS A 256 13.34 -44.98 4.42
CA LYS A 256 14.04 -46.15 3.89
C LYS A 256 15.51 -45.91 3.64
N PHE A 257 15.91 -44.69 3.35
CA PHE A 257 17.28 -44.32 3.04
C PHE A 257 17.90 -43.36 4.03
N GLY A 258 17.11 -42.72 4.88
CA GLY A 258 17.52 -41.67 5.79
C GLY A 258 17.12 -40.26 5.30
N GLU A 259 16.84 -39.36 6.25
CA GLU A 259 16.41 -37.99 5.95
C GLU A 259 17.37 -37.22 5.03
N GLY A 260 18.67 -37.46 5.21
CA GLY A 260 19.74 -36.78 4.45
C GLY A 260 19.74 -37.08 2.96
N PHE A 261 19.13 -38.19 2.51
CA PHE A 261 19.00 -38.47 1.08
C PHE A 261 18.15 -37.46 0.33
N ASN A 262 17.26 -36.72 1.03
CA ASN A 262 16.53 -35.59 0.45
C ASN A 262 17.36 -34.30 0.35
N GLY A 263 18.54 -34.28 1.01
CA GLY A 263 19.44 -33.12 1.07
C GLY A 263 20.84 -33.38 0.50
N GLN A 264 20.95 -34.19 -0.53
CA GLN A 264 22.25 -34.55 -1.15
C GLN A 264 23.07 -33.34 -1.57
N ILE A 265 24.35 -33.36 -1.28
CA ILE A 265 25.32 -32.29 -1.58
C ILE A 265 26.35 -32.83 -2.57
N PRO A 266 26.20 -32.64 -3.88
CA PRO A 266 27.23 -32.91 -4.87
C PRO A 266 28.47 -32.05 -4.62
N MET A 267 29.62 -32.65 -4.56
CA MET A 267 30.93 -32.01 -4.42
C MET A 267 31.76 -32.28 -5.66
N LEU A 268 32.12 -31.24 -6.38
CA LEU A 268 32.94 -31.28 -7.57
C LEU A 268 34.39 -30.93 -7.19
N ILE A 269 35.33 -31.74 -7.64
CA ILE A 269 36.75 -31.58 -7.40
C ILE A 269 37.44 -31.35 -8.74
N ASN A 270 38.12 -30.23 -8.91
CA ASN A 270 38.90 -29.93 -10.09
C ASN A 270 40.26 -30.60 -9.97
N VAL A 271 40.55 -31.57 -10.85
CA VAL A 271 41.76 -32.39 -10.86
C VAL A 271 42.62 -32.14 -12.11
N LYS A 272 42.31 -31.10 -12.88
CA LYS A 272 42.98 -30.80 -14.15
C LYS A 272 44.48 -30.74 -14.08
N ASP A 273 44.98 -30.13 -13.01
CA ASP A 273 46.42 -29.88 -12.83
C ASP A 273 47.21 -31.12 -12.37
N LYS A 274 46.53 -32.27 -12.11
CA LYS A 274 47.14 -33.51 -11.63
C LYS A 274 46.92 -34.72 -12.55
N LYS A 275 46.50 -34.51 -13.78
CA LYS A 275 46.26 -35.57 -14.76
C LYS A 275 47.49 -36.39 -15.11
N ASP A 276 48.67 -35.79 -15.02
CA ASP A 276 49.93 -36.40 -15.40
C ASP A 276 50.44 -37.44 -14.39
N ASP A 277 49.87 -37.48 -13.17
CA ASP A 277 50.12 -38.46 -12.13
C ASP A 277 48.85 -39.21 -11.68
N PRO A 278 48.40 -40.23 -12.42
CA PRO A 278 47.17 -40.96 -12.09
C PRO A 278 47.22 -41.71 -10.75
N GLN A 279 48.39 -42.15 -10.31
CA GLN A 279 48.52 -42.89 -9.04
C GLN A 279 48.47 -41.94 -7.84
N GLY A 280 49.14 -40.79 -7.90
CA GLY A 280 49.07 -39.74 -6.89
C GLY A 280 47.67 -39.14 -6.82
N LEU A 281 47.04 -38.90 -7.98
CA LEU A 281 45.66 -38.43 -8.05
C LEU A 281 44.70 -39.36 -7.32
N GLN A 282 44.79 -40.69 -7.53
CA GLN A 282 43.91 -41.65 -6.88
C GLN A 282 44.12 -41.71 -5.37
N GLN A 283 45.36 -41.58 -4.89
CA GLN A 283 45.66 -41.52 -3.46
C GLN A 283 45.14 -40.25 -2.81
N ASP A 284 45.31 -39.10 -3.48
CA ASP A 284 44.81 -37.81 -3.00
C ASP A 284 43.29 -37.80 -2.96
N LEU A 285 42.59 -38.30 -3.97
CA LEU A 285 41.13 -38.43 -4.00
C LEU A 285 40.60 -39.37 -2.90
N GLN A 286 41.32 -40.47 -2.60
CA GLN A 286 40.98 -41.35 -1.48
C GLN A 286 41.16 -40.63 -0.13
N SER A 287 42.16 -39.79 0.00
CA SER A 287 42.39 -38.99 1.20
C SER A 287 41.28 -37.96 1.40
N VAL A 288 40.92 -37.26 0.33
CA VAL A 288 39.76 -36.34 0.35
C VAL A 288 38.46 -37.07 0.72
N TYR A 289 38.21 -38.25 0.13
CA TYR A 289 37.07 -39.08 0.47
C TYR A 289 37.03 -39.41 1.97
N LYS A 290 38.17 -39.77 2.58
CA LYS A 290 38.27 -40.07 4.00
C LYS A 290 38.08 -38.84 4.85
N ASP A 291 38.71 -37.70 4.51
CA ASP A 291 38.58 -36.44 5.21
C ASP A 291 37.10 -35.96 5.26
N ILE A 292 36.37 -36.11 4.15
CA ILE A 292 34.96 -35.76 4.08
C ILE A 292 34.07 -36.73 4.88
N LYS A 293 34.34 -38.04 4.76
CA LYS A 293 33.60 -39.09 5.47
C LYS A 293 33.69 -38.95 6.99
N ASP A 294 34.85 -38.52 7.50
CA ASP A 294 35.08 -38.37 8.94
C ASP A 294 34.54 -37.04 9.51
N LYS A 295 33.96 -36.16 8.66
CA LYS A 295 33.34 -34.92 9.13
C LYS A 295 32.07 -35.18 9.92
N LYS A 296 31.84 -34.32 10.91
CA LYS A 296 30.59 -34.32 11.70
C LYS A 296 29.40 -34.11 10.78
N ASN A 297 28.28 -34.76 11.08
CA ASN A 297 27.01 -34.64 10.33
C ASN A 297 26.99 -35.26 8.92
N VAL A 298 28.06 -35.94 8.50
CA VAL A 298 28.07 -36.76 7.28
C VAL A 298 27.56 -38.16 7.63
N ASP A 299 26.62 -38.67 6.84
CA ASP A 299 26.14 -40.06 6.93
C ASP A 299 26.88 -40.92 5.90
N ILE A 300 26.74 -40.59 4.64
CA ILE A 300 27.34 -41.35 3.53
C ILE A 300 28.08 -40.40 2.59
N VAL A 301 29.19 -40.86 2.03
CA VAL A 301 29.89 -40.23 0.91
C VAL A 301 30.04 -41.26 -0.22
N THR A 302 29.69 -40.86 -1.44
CA THR A 302 29.94 -41.74 -2.59
C THR A 302 31.41 -41.72 -3.00
N PRO A 303 31.96 -42.85 -3.49
CA PRO A 303 33.31 -42.83 -4.06
C PRO A 303 33.45 -41.81 -5.18
N PRO A 304 34.63 -41.17 -5.35
CA PRO A 304 34.85 -40.19 -6.40
C PRO A 304 34.66 -40.80 -7.79
N GLN A 305 33.84 -40.20 -8.62
CA GLN A 305 33.58 -40.58 -10.00
C GLN A 305 34.24 -39.57 -10.93
N MET A 306 35.08 -40.02 -11.84
CA MET A 306 35.78 -39.18 -12.80
C MET A 306 34.86 -38.75 -13.94
N SER A 307 34.97 -37.50 -14.38
CA SER A 307 34.34 -37.01 -15.61
C SER A 307 34.91 -37.72 -16.86
N LYS A 308 34.22 -37.68 -17.98
CA LYS A 308 34.67 -38.31 -19.24
C LYS A 308 36.06 -37.83 -19.69
N ASP A 309 36.38 -36.58 -19.42
CA ASP A 309 37.62 -35.92 -19.83
C ASP A 309 38.70 -35.99 -18.73
N ASN A 310 38.39 -36.64 -17.62
CA ASN A 310 39.24 -36.73 -16.42
C ASN A 310 39.70 -35.38 -15.87
N ASP A 311 38.88 -34.31 -16.08
CA ASP A 311 39.15 -32.98 -15.59
C ASP A 311 38.61 -32.76 -14.20
N TYR A 312 37.56 -33.50 -13.84
CA TYR A 312 36.83 -33.37 -12.60
C TYR A 312 36.51 -34.73 -11.98
N ALA A 313 36.48 -34.75 -10.65
CA ALA A 313 35.90 -35.85 -9.89
C ALA A 313 34.65 -35.38 -9.17
N LEU A 314 33.58 -36.17 -9.18
CA LEU A 314 32.33 -35.93 -8.50
C LEU A 314 32.16 -36.88 -7.33
N MET A 315 31.88 -36.35 -6.14
CA MET A 315 31.42 -37.08 -4.97
C MET A 315 30.05 -36.54 -4.54
N VAL A 316 29.22 -37.37 -3.94
CA VAL A 316 27.97 -36.93 -3.33
C VAL A 316 28.05 -37.15 -1.83
N VAL A 317 27.89 -36.09 -1.06
CA VAL A 317 27.86 -36.10 0.39
C VAL A 317 26.39 -36.12 0.83
N ILE A 318 26.03 -37.11 1.61
CA ILE A 318 24.69 -37.29 2.19
C ILE A 318 24.77 -36.92 3.66
N PRO A 319 24.06 -35.87 4.11
CA PRO A 319 24.04 -35.49 5.51
C PRO A 319 23.25 -36.50 6.35
N LYS A 320 23.38 -36.43 7.67
CA LYS A 320 22.60 -37.29 8.61
C LYS A 320 21.16 -36.88 8.73
N GLN A 321 20.86 -35.59 8.55
CA GLN A 321 19.52 -35.03 8.69
C GLN A 321 19.05 -34.39 7.39
N GLY A 322 17.75 -34.04 7.34
CA GLY A 322 17.14 -33.47 6.16
C GLY A 322 17.70 -32.11 5.73
N PRO A 323 17.29 -31.62 4.53
CA PRO A 323 17.90 -30.46 3.88
C PRO A 323 17.79 -29.15 4.67
N ASN A 324 16.78 -29.01 5.52
CA ASN A 324 16.50 -27.80 6.31
C ASN A 324 16.96 -27.91 7.78
N ALA A 325 17.70 -28.97 8.14
CA ALA A 325 18.24 -29.15 9.48
C ALA A 325 19.45 -28.24 9.73
N GLU A 326 19.60 -27.76 10.97
CA GLU A 326 20.74 -26.93 11.36
C GLU A 326 22.08 -27.66 11.18
N SER A 327 22.11 -28.97 11.50
CA SER A 327 23.27 -29.80 11.28
C SER A 327 23.71 -29.95 9.81
N THR A 328 22.75 -29.84 8.87
CA THR A 328 23.04 -29.81 7.42
C THR A 328 23.60 -28.44 7.02
N ASN A 329 23.15 -27.36 7.62
CA ASN A 329 23.74 -26.02 7.43
C ASN A 329 25.18 -25.98 7.92
N ASP A 330 25.43 -26.51 9.13
CA ASP A 330 26.81 -26.64 9.67
C ASP A 330 27.72 -27.44 8.73
N LEU A 331 27.21 -28.57 8.23
CA LEU A 331 27.96 -29.40 7.28
C LEU A 331 28.31 -28.65 6.00
N VAL A 332 27.40 -27.87 5.44
CA VAL A 332 27.66 -27.05 4.25
C VAL A 332 28.76 -26.03 4.52
N HIS A 333 28.75 -25.40 5.70
CA HIS A 333 29.85 -24.51 6.10
C HIS A 333 31.17 -25.25 6.25
N ASP A 334 31.18 -26.40 6.92
CA ASP A 334 32.39 -27.26 7.09
C ASP A 334 32.95 -27.74 5.75
N LEU A 335 32.10 -28.03 4.76
CA LEU A 335 32.53 -28.43 3.41
C LEU A 335 33.12 -27.26 2.62
N ARG A 336 32.61 -26.05 2.82
CA ARG A 336 33.17 -24.83 2.22
C ARG A 336 34.53 -24.47 2.80
N ASP A 337 34.67 -24.56 4.11
CA ASP A 337 35.94 -24.29 4.77
C ASP A 337 37.00 -25.32 4.35
N TYR A 338 36.58 -26.57 4.10
CA TYR A 338 37.46 -27.62 3.57
C TYR A 338 38.05 -27.31 2.20
N HIS A 339 37.46 -26.41 1.40
CA HIS A 339 38.04 -25.97 0.13
C HIS A 339 39.48 -25.48 0.27
N LYS A 340 39.78 -24.71 1.32
CA LYS A 340 41.16 -24.24 1.61
C LYS A 340 42.08 -25.38 1.98
N ASP A 341 41.64 -26.28 2.85
CA ASP A 341 42.41 -27.44 3.27
C ASP A 341 42.74 -28.36 2.09
N ALA A 342 41.75 -28.58 1.21
CA ALA A 342 41.95 -29.41 0.00
C ALA A 342 42.90 -28.75 -0.99
N GLN A 343 42.86 -27.42 -1.11
CA GLN A 343 43.80 -26.69 -1.98
C GLN A 343 45.22 -26.70 -1.42
N ASP A 344 45.39 -26.50 -0.11
CA ASP A 344 46.71 -26.44 0.54
C ASP A 344 47.36 -27.81 0.62
N LYS A 345 46.57 -28.87 0.93
CA LYS A 345 47.12 -30.24 1.09
C LYS A 345 47.29 -30.99 -0.23
N TYR A 346 46.30 -30.85 -1.12
CA TYR A 346 46.20 -31.69 -2.31
C TYR A 346 46.23 -30.87 -3.61
N GLY A 347 46.23 -29.56 -3.56
CA GLY A 347 46.16 -28.68 -4.74
C GLY A 347 44.82 -28.72 -5.47
N PHE A 348 43.74 -29.23 -4.85
CA PHE A 348 42.43 -29.35 -5.45
C PHE A 348 41.56 -28.13 -5.15
N LYS A 349 40.84 -27.63 -6.16
CA LYS A 349 39.72 -26.73 -5.98
C LYS A 349 38.46 -27.56 -5.86
N THR A 350 37.72 -27.38 -4.77
CA THR A 350 36.46 -28.08 -4.51
C THR A 350 35.29 -27.12 -4.54
N GLU A 351 34.21 -27.50 -5.18
CA GLU A 351 32.97 -26.76 -5.28
C GLU A 351 31.83 -27.66 -4.81
N ILE A 352 30.86 -27.09 -4.06
CA ILE A 352 29.67 -27.81 -3.61
C ILE A 352 28.43 -27.21 -4.20
N SER A 353 27.46 -28.04 -4.50
CA SER A 353 26.15 -27.63 -5.05
C SER A 353 25.05 -28.54 -4.48
N GLY A 354 23.84 -28.33 -4.95
CA GLY A 354 22.67 -29.10 -4.55
C GLY A 354 21.61 -28.21 -3.91
N GLN A 355 20.40 -28.75 -3.79
CA GLN A 355 19.24 -27.97 -3.34
C GLN A 355 19.46 -27.36 -1.94
N SER A 356 20.04 -28.11 -1.01
CA SER A 356 20.35 -27.62 0.35
C SER A 356 21.32 -26.45 0.33
N VAL A 357 22.40 -26.54 -0.51
CA VAL A 357 23.41 -25.49 -0.64
C VAL A 357 22.81 -24.22 -1.24
N ILE A 358 22.01 -24.37 -2.30
CA ILE A 358 21.30 -23.24 -2.94
C ILE A 358 20.35 -22.57 -1.95
N ASN A 359 19.57 -23.35 -1.19
CA ASN A 359 18.64 -22.83 -0.19
C ASN A 359 19.35 -22.05 0.92
N ILE A 360 20.50 -22.54 1.39
CA ILE A 360 21.33 -21.87 2.39
C ILE A 360 21.86 -20.54 1.84
N ASP A 361 22.40 -20.54 0.62
CA ASP A 361 22.93 -19.32 -0.02
C ASP A 361 21.86 -18.27 -0.26
N MET A 362 20.71 -18.71 -0.76
CA MET A 362 19.57 -17.80 -0.93
C MET A 362 19.09 -17.23 0.39
N SER A 363 18.94 -18.07 1.43
CA SER A 363 18.52 -17.62 2.76
C SER A 363 19.52 -16.64 3.36
N LYS A 364 20.83 -16.90 3.20
CA LYS A 364 21.89 -15.98 3.64
C LYS A 364 21.81 -14.64 2.90
N LYS A 365 21.74 -14.65 1.57
CA LYS A 365 21.65 -13.44 0.74
C LYS A 365 20.40 -12.62 1.08
N LEU A 366 19.27 -13.28 1.30
CA LEU A 366 18.03 -12.63 1.72
C LEU A 366 18.16 -12.01 3.11
N ASN A 367 18.72 -12.73 4.06
CA ASN A 367 18.90 -12.25 5.43
C ASN A 367 19.83 -11.02 5.49
N GLU A 368 20.88 -10.98 4.67
CA GLU A 368 21.76 -9.83 4.51
C GLU A 368 21.08 -8.64 3.83
N ALA A 369 20.13 -8.88 2.92
CA ALA A 369 19.40 -7.85 2.20
C ALA A 369 18.25 -7.21 3.02
N ILE A 370 17.65 -7.93 3.97
CA ILE A 370 16.51 -7.47 4.77
C ILE A 370 16.78 -6.11 5.47
N PRO A 371 17.90 -5.91 6.21
CA PRO A 371 18.15 -4.65 6.90
C PRO A 371 18.28 -3.46 5.93
N LEU A 372 18.96 -3.64 4.81
CA LEU A 372 19.10 -2.60 3.79
C LEU A 372 17.75 -2.25 3.18
N PHE A 373 17.00 -3.24 2.74
CA PHE A 373 15.68 -3.05 2.14
C PHE A 373 14.71 -2.38 3.11
N ALA A 374 14.63 -2.87 4.35
CA ALA A 374 13.80 -2.29 5.40
C ALA A 374 14.17 -0.82 5.67
N THR A 375 15.47 -0.51 5.72
CA THR A 375 15.95 0.86 5.93
C THR A 375 15.52 1.77 4.78
N VAL A 376 15.69 1.35 3.53
CA VAL A 376 15.28 2.14 2.35
C VAL A 376 13.78 2.41 2.39
N ILE A 377 12.96 1.41 2.68
CA ILE A 377 11.50 1.56 2.77
C ILE A 377 11.11 2.49 3.92
N VAL A 378 11.70 2.34 5.09
CA VAL A 378 11.44 3.20 6.27
C VAL A 378 11.81 4.66 6.01
N VAL A 379 12.96 4.90 5.40
CA VAL A 379 13.42 6.25 5.03
C VAL A 379 12.50 6.86 3.97
N LEU A 380 12.14 6.10 2.94
CA LEU A 380 11.19 6.54 1.92
C LEU A 380 9.84 6.90 2.54
N ALA A 381 9.30 6.04 3.42
CA ALA A 381 8.08 6.27 4.18
C ALA A 381 8.12 7.58 4.94
N PHE A 382 9.19 7.77 5.71
CA PHE A 382 9.36 8.96 6.53
C PHE A 382 9.31 10.24 5.69
N PHE A 383 10.05 10.29 4.59
CA PHE A 383 10.08 11.47 3.73
C PHE A 383 8.76 11.69 2.98
N LEU A 384 8.13 10.64 2.47
CA LEU A 384 6.83 10.75 1.80
C LEU A 384 5.76 11.32 2.74
N LEU A 385 5.62 10.75 3.94
CA LEU A 385 4.66 11.25 4.93
C LEU A 385 5.02 12.65 5.44
N MET A 386 6.31 12.98 5.55
CA MET A 386 6.75 14.32 5.93
C MET A 386 6.33 15.38 4.90
N ILE A 387 6.40 15.05 3.62
CA ILE A 387 5.94 15.92 2.54
C ILE A 387 4.41 16.10 2.61
N VAL A 388 3.68 15.01 2.81
CA VAL A 388 2.21 15.01 2.88
C VAL A 388 1.69 15.82 4.06
N PHE A 389 2.15 15.49 5.28
CA PHE A 389 1.60 16.06 6.51
C PHE A 389 2.30 17.31 7.00
N ARG A 390 3.42 17.67 6.39
CA ARG A 390 4.25 18.82 6.83
C ARG A 390 4.50 18.80 8.34
N SER A 391 4.87 17.64 8.86
CA SER A 391 5.16 17.36 10.26
C SER A 391 6.31 16.37 10.33
N ILE A 392 7.08 16.39 11.43
CA ILE A 392 8.12 15.38 11.72
C ILE A 392 7.56 14.26 12.58
N LEU A 393 6.67 14.57 13.54
CA LEU A 393 6.18 13.59 14.50
C LEU A 393 5.14 12.63 13.90
N ILE A 394 4.35 13.06 12.91
CA ILE A 394 3.39 12.17 12.24
C ILE A 394 4.13 11.06 11.47
N PRO A 395 5.09 11.36 10.58
CA PRO A 395 5.89 10.31 9.94
C PRO A 395 6.62 9.40 10.93
N LEU A 396 7.21 9.98 11.96
CA LEU A 396 7.96 9.21 12.96
C LEU A 396 7.09 8.15 13.65
N LYS A 397 5.93 8.55 14.17
CA LYS A 397 5.01 7.58 14.82
C LYS A 397 4.42 6.58 13.83
N ALA A 398 4.13 6.99 12.58
CA ALA A 398 3.62 6.11 11.54
C ALA A 398 4.65 5.03 11.17
N VAL A 399 5.90 5.42 10.96
CA VAL A 399 7.00 4.50 10.65
C VAL A 399 7.29 3.55 11.83
N LEU A 400 7.32 4.05 13.06
CA LEU A 400 7.49 3.19 14.25
C LEU A 400 6.32 2.21 14.40
N GLY A 401 5.09 2.67 14.18
CA GLY A 401 3.90 1.82 14.16
C GLY A 401 3.99 0.73 13.09
N PHE A 402 4.43 1.09 11.87
CA PHE A 402 4.64 0.14 10.79
C PHE A 402 5.70 -0.92 11.15
N VAL A 403 6.85 -0.52 11.68
CA VAL A 403 7.89 -1.47 12.10
C VAL A 403 7.36 -2.42 13.18
N LEU A 404 6.61 -1.91 14.15
CA LEU A 404 6.00 -2.75 15.19
C LEU A 404 4.96 -3.72 14.61
N SER A 405 4.09 -3.27 13.70
CA SER A 405 3.11 -4.15 13.05
C SER A 405 3.78 -5.21 12.18
N LEU A 406 4.86 -4.85 11.49
CA LEU A 406 5.68 -5.79 10.72
C LEU A 406 6.30 -6.88 11.60
N MET A 407 6.91 -6.49 12.73
CA MET A 407 7.48 -7.43 13.68
C MET A 407 6.40 -8.34 14.30
N ALA A 408 5.24 -7.77 14.64
CA ALA A 408 4.10 -8.55 15.12
C ALA A 408 3.60 -9.55 14.07
N THR A 409 3.55 -9.13 12.81
CA THR A 409 3.14 -9.97 11.67
C THR A 409 4.09 -11.14 11.47
N LEU A 410 5.39 -10.88 11.40
CA LEU A 410 6.40 -11.92 11.24
C LEU A 410 6.42 -12.86 12.45
N GLY A 411 6.30 -12.32 13.66
CA GLY A 411 6.25 -13.13 14.87
C GLY A 411 5.02 -14.02 14.93
N PHE A 412 3.84 -13.49 14.64
CA PHE A 412 2.61 -14.29 14.60
C PHE A 412 2.68 -15.38 13.52
N THR A 413 3.20 -15.04 12.33
CA THR A 413 3.39 -16.02 11.26
C THR A 413 4.38 -17.10 11.66
N THR A 414 5.47 -16.75 12.35
CA THR A 414 6.44 -17.71 12.91
C THR A 414 5.77 -18.62 13.92
N LEU A 415 5.00 -18.06 14.85
CA LEU A 415 4.28 -18.82 15.88
C LEU A 415 3.34 -19.86 15.27
N VAL A 416 2.69 -19.53 14.15
CA VAL A 416 1.74 -20.44 13.48
C VAL A 416 2.45 -21.43 12.55
N MET A 417 3.31 -20.94 11.65
CA MET A 417 3.90 -21.76 10.59
C MET A 417 5.10 -22.58 11.05
N GLN A 418 5.94 -22.02 11.92
CA GLN A 418 7.14 -22.70 12.43
C GLN A 418 6.88 -23.46 13.73
N ASP A 419 6.22 -22.81 14.71
CA ASP A 419 6.03 -23.39 16.05
C ASP A 419 4.74 -24.23 16.13
N GLY A 420 3.84 -24.12 15.14
CA GLY A 420 2.65 -24.94 15.01
C GLY A 420 1.50 -24.51 15.93
N PHE A 421 1.50 -23.26 16.44
CA PHE A 421 0.39 -22.75 17.23
C PHE A 421 -0.90 -22.73 16.40
N MET A 422 -1.96 -23.38 16.92
CA MET A 422 -3.25 -23.52 16.24
C MET A 422 -3.15 -24.11 14.81
N LYS A 423 -2.15 -24.93 14.51
CA LYS A 423 -1.91 -25.51 13.18
C LYS A 423 -3.13 -26.17 12.56
N GLY A 424 -3.94 -26.85 13.37
CA GLY A 424 -5.17 -27.51 12.90
C GLY A 424 -6.24 -26.54 12.41
N LEU A 425 -6.31 -25.31 12.96
CA LEU A 425 -7.25 -24.27 12.51
C LEU A 425 -6.87 -23.72 11.12
N PHE A 426 -5.58 -23.65 10.85
CA PHE A 426 -5.05 -23.10 9.59
C PHE A 426 -4.71 -24.18 8.54
N GLY A 427 -5.05 -25.44 8.81
CA GLY A 427 -4.77 -26.55 7.90
C GLY A 427 -3.28 -26.73 7.62
N ILE A 428 -2.43 -26.58 8.68
CA ILE A 428 -0.98 -26.79 8.59
C ILE A 428 -0.69 -28.21 9.09
N GLU A 429 -0.28 -29.06 8.20
CA GLU A 429 0.02 -30.46 8.52
C GLU A 429 1.43 -30.60 9.09
N THR A 430 2.40 -29.99 8.43
CA THR A 430 3.82 -29.99 8.80
C THR A 430 4.34 -28.60 9.05
N THR A 431 5.05 -28.42 10.15
CA THR A 431 5.74 -27.16 10.48
C THR A 431 7.15 -27.17 9.90
N GLY A 432 7.66 -25.99 9.57
CA GLY A 432 8.98 -25.84 8.98
C GLY A 432 9.56 -24.43 9.12
N PRO A 433 10.76 -24.17 8.62
CA PRO A 433 11.31 -22.82 8.62
C PRO A 433 10.42 -21.86 7.84
N MET A 434 10.45 -20.60 8.24
CA MET A 434 9.75 -19.52 7.54
C MET A 434 10.36 -19.32 6.14
N LEU A 435 9.50 -19.05 5.18
CA LEU A 435 9.92 -18.76 3.81
C LEU A 435 10.93 -17.61 3.77
N ALA A 436 12.13 -17.85 3.27
CA ALA A 436 13.27 -16.93 3.38
C ALA A 436 13.00 -15.54 2.80
N PHE A 437 12.22 -15.44 1.72
CA PHE A 437 11.85 -14.16 1.10
C PHE A 437 10.57 -13.52 1.66
N LEU A 438 9.88 -14.20 2.59
CA LEU A 438 8.63 -13.69 3.17
C LEU A 438 8.80 -12.33 3.86
N PRO A 439 9.84 -12.08 4.70
CA PRO A 439 10.02 -10.79 5.33
C PRO A 439 10.13 -9.66 4.31
N VAL A 440 10.90 -9.85 3.24
CA VAL A 440 11.12 -8.84 2.20
C VAL A 440 9.81 -8.50 1.47
N ILE A 441 9.07 -9.53 1.06
CA ILE A 441 7.76 -9.37 0.41
C ILE A 441 6.79 -8.66 1.36
N THR A 442 6.73 -9.11 2.61
CA THR A 442 5.83 -8.54 3.63
C THR A 442 6.15 -7.07 3.89
N ILE A 443 7.44 -6.69 4.00
CA ILE A 443 7.86 -5.29 4.13
C ILE A 443 7.33 -4.46 2.96
N GLY A 444 7.60 -4.88 1.72
CA GLY A 444 7.22 -4.12 0.52
C GLY A 444 5.71 -3.94 0.39
N ILE A 445 4.96 -5.02 0.52
CA ILE A 445 3.50 -5.01 0.31
C ILE A 445 2.78 -4.30 1.45
N LEU A 446 3.07 -4.69 2.71
CA LEU A 446 2.42 -4.05 3.87
C LEU A 446 2.75 -2.56 3.95
N PHE A 447 3.97 -2.16 3.59
CA PHE A 447 4.31 -0.74 3.53
C PHE A 447 3.40 0.02 2.56
N GLY A 448 3.24 -0.48 1.33
CA GLY A 448 2.36 0.15 0.36
C GLY A 448 0.92 0.26 0.87
N LEU A 449 0.34 -0.85 1.34
CA LEU A 449 -1.03 -0.89 1.87
C LEU A 449 -1.20 -0.07 3.16
N ALA A 450 -0.16 -0.03 4.00
CA ALA A 450 -0.19 0.67 5.25
C ALA A 450 -0.23 2.19 5.06
N MET A 451 0.47 2.74 4.08
CA MET A 451 0.55 4.19 3.86
C MET A 451 -0.80 4.82 3.53
N ASP A 452 -1.64 4.12 2.79
CA ASP A 452 -2.91 4.63 2.27
C ASP A 452 -3.87 5.01 3.41
N TYR A 453 -4.02 4.13 4.39
CA TYR A 453 -4.90 4.38 5.53
C TYR A 453 -4.36 5.42 6.50
N GLU A 454 -3.03 5.50 6.65
CA GLU A 454 -2.41 6.56 7.46
C GLU A 454 -2.71 7.93 6.87
N VAL A 455 -2.52 8.07 5.56
CA VAL A 455 -2.82 9.30 4.86
C VAL A 455 -4.29 9.64 5.03
N PHE A 456 -5.21 8.70 4.79
CA PHE A 456 -6.64 8.94 4.86
C PHE A 456 -7.14 9.36 6.26
N LEU A 457 -6.69 8.67 7.33
CA LEU A 457 -7.09 9.00 8.70
C LEU A 457 -6.49 10.30 9.17
N MET A 458 -5.17 10.45 8.99
CA MET A 458 -4.45 11.61 9.52
C MET A 458 -4.73 12.89 8.78
N SER A 459 -5.02 12.83 7.47
CA SER A 459 -5.47 13.99 6.71
C SER A 459 -6.81 14.50 7.24
N ARG A 460 -7.77 13.62 7.49
CA ARG A 460 -9.06 14.04 8.03
C ARG A 460 -8.92 14.65 9.43
N ILE A 461 -8.07 14.09 10.29
CA ILE A 461 -7.74 14.66 11.61
C ILE A 461 -7.07 16.03 11.44
N HIS A 462 -6.13 16.16 10.50
CA HIS A 462 -5.40 17.41 10.23
C HIS A 462 -6.32 18.51 9.69
N GLU A 463 -7.19 18.18 8.76
CA GLU A 463 -8.18 19.10 8.22
C GLU A 463 -9.06 19.71 9.34
N GLU A 464 -9.59 18.86 10.21
CA GLU A 464 -10.45 19.31 11.30
C GLU A 464 -9.66 20.09 12.37
N TYR A 465 -8.42 19.68 12.64
CA TYR A 465 -7.52 20.42 13.53
C TYR A 465 -7.18 21.82 12.98
N SER A 466 -6.97 21.93 11.68
CA SER A 466 -6.70 23.23 11.04
C SER A 466 -7.88 24.19 11.11
N LYS A 467 -9.13 23.67 11.17
CA LYS A 467 -10.36 24.46 11.29
C LYS A 467 -10.65 24.85 12.73
N THR A 468 -10.42 23.96 13.70
CA THR A 468 -10.91 24.12 15.08
C THR A 468 -9.81 24.44 16.09
N GLY A 469 -8.57 24.04 15.81
CA GLY A 469 -7.46 24.10 16.77
C GLY A 469 -7.60 23.11 17.94
N ASP A 470 -8.68 22.34 18.00
CA ASP A 470 -8.95 21.36 19.06
C ASP A 470 -8.54 19.95 18.60
N ASN A 471 -7.47 19.44 19.23
CA ASN A 471 -6.90 18.14 18.90
C ASN A 471 -7.84 16.96 19.24
N ASP A 472 -8.54 17.04 20.37
CA ASP A 472 -9.44 15.97 20.83
C ASP A 472 -10.66 15.85 19.93
N TYR A 473 -11.26 17.00 19.63
CA TYR A 473 -12.38 17.08 18.72
C TYR A 473 -12.00 16.53 17.34
N SER A 474 -10.84 16.93 16.82
CA SER A 474 -10.34 16.49 15.51
C SER A 474 -10.12 14.98 15.43
N ILE A 475 -9.54 14.37 16.49
CA ILE A 475 -9.35 12.92 16.57
C ILE A 475 -10.71 12.20 16.58
N LYS A 476 -11.69 12.70 17.35
CA LYS A 476 -13.03 12.10 17.42
C LYS A 476 -13.72 12.16 16.06
N VAL A 477 -13.65 13.29 15.36
CA VAL A 477 -14.22 13.47 14.02
C VAL A 477 -13.53 12.54 13.02
N GLY A 478 -12.22 12.51 13.00
CA GLY A 478 -11.44 11.65 12.11
C GLY A 478 -11.78 10.17 12.30
N LEU A 479 -11.81 9.69 13.55
CA LEU A 479 -12.20 8.30 13.86
C LEU A 479 -13.64 7.98 13.48
N LYS A 480 -14.58 8.94 13.65
CA LYS A 480 -15.98 8.74 13.29
C LYS A 480 -16.19 8.67 11.79
N GLU A 481 -15.54 9.54 11.03
CA GLU A 481 -15.76 9.65 9.59
C GLU A 481 -14.94 8.64 8.79
N SER A 482 -13.66 8.48 9.15
CA SER A 482 -12.75 7.57 8.43
C SER A 482 -12.76 6.14 8.99
N GLY A 483 -13.04 5.96 10.28
CA GLY A 483 -12.97 4.66 10.94
C GLY A 483 -13.80 3.54 10.28
N PRO A 484 -15.09 3.75 9.96
CA PRO A 484 -15.90 2.72 9.31
C PRO A 484 -15.35 2.25 7.96
N VAL A 485 -14.73 3.15 7.20
CA VAL A 485 -14.11 2.81 5.90
C VAL A 485 -12.84 2.00 6.11
N ILE A 486 -11.98 2.44 7.02
CA ILE A 486 -10.74 1.74 7.36
C ILE A 486 -11.04 0.32 7.86
N VAL A 487 -12.04 0.17 8.73
CA VAL A 487 -12.46 -1.14 9.24
C VAL A 487 -13.00 -2.03 8.12
N ALA A 488 -13.87 -1.50 7.26
CA ALA A 488 -14.42 -2.25 6.13
C ALA A 488 -13.31 -2.69 5.16
N ALA A 489 -12.43 -1.78 4.78
CA ALA A 489 -11.32 -2.03 3.89
C ALA A 489 -10.34 -3.06 4.48
N ALA A 490 -9.98 -2.92 5.76
CA ALA A 490 -9.12 -3.88 6.46
C ALA A 490 -9.74 -5.29 6.52
N LEU A 491 -11.05 -5.40 6.79
CA LEU A 491 -11.76 -6.68 6.79
C LEU A 491 -11.83 -7.30 5.39
N ILE A 492 -12.00 -6.50 4.35
CA ILE A 492 -11.99 -6.98 2.96
C ILE A 492 -10.61 -7.52 2.60
N MET A 493 -9.56 -6.73 2.84
CA MET A 493 -8.19 -7.17 2.54
C MET A 493 -7.78 -8.38 3.37
N PHE A 494 -8.10 -8.37 4.67
CA PHE A 494 -7.91 -9.53 5.53
C PHE A 494 -8.58 -10.77 4.91
N SER A 495 -9.84 -10.66 4.50
CA SER A 495 -10.60 -11.79 3.95
C SER A 495 -10.01 -12.31 2.64
N VAL A 496 -9.59 -11.40 1.76
CA VAL A 496 -8.95 -11.76 0.48
C VAL A 496 -7.63 -12.48 0.74
N PHE A 497 -6.73 -11.94 1.57
CA PHE A 497 -5.46 -12.59 1.88
C PHE A 497 -5.64 -13.87 2.69
N PHE A 498 -6.58 -13.88 3.64
CA PHE A 498 -6.85 -15.04 4.49
C PHE A 498 -7.39 -16.23 3.71
N ALA A 499 -8.08 -16.01 2.60
CA ALA A 499 -8.53 -17.09 1.72
C ALA A 499 -7.36 -17.92 1.17
N PHE A 500 -6.19 -17.30 0.95
CA PHE A 500 -4.98 -17.99 0.50
C PHE A 500 -4.29 -18.82 1.59
N VAL A 501 -4.65 -18.65 2.87
CA VAL A 501 -4.15 -19.49 3.96
C VAL A 501 -4.59 -20.95 3.81
N PHE A 502 -5.69 -21.20 3.10
CA PHE A 502 -6.22 -22.54 2.87
C PHE A 502 -5.73 -23.19 1.58
N GLN A 503 -4.81 -22.54 0.85
CA GLN A 503 -4.15 -23.14 -0.30
C GLN A 503 -3.24 -24.30 0.12
N GLU A 504 -3.04 -25.27 -0.78
CA GLU A 504 -2.16 -26.41 -0.52
C GLU A 504 -0.68 -26.02 -0.53
N ASP A 505 -0.31 -25.02 -1.34
CA ASP A 505 1.07 -24.55 -1.45
C ASP A 505 1.47 -23.74 -0.21
N VAL A 506 2.52 -24.22 0.48
CA VAL A 506 3.01 -23.64 1.74
C VAL A 506 3.57 -22.22 1.54
N MET A 507 4.12 -21.91 0.35
CA MET A 507 4.63 -20.56 0.06
C MET A 507 3.46 -19.57 -0.01
N ILE A 508 2.40 -19.93 -0.75
CA ILE A 508 1.19 -19.10 -0.90
C ILE A 508 0.48 -18.97 0.44
N LYS A 509 0.36 -20.08 1.19
CA LYS A 509 -0.22 -20.10 2.56
C LYS A 509 0.53 -19.14 3.49
N SER A 510 1.86 -19.17 3.49
CA SER A 510 2.70 -18.29 4.32
C SER A 510 2.52 -16.81 3.97
N MET A 511 2.48 -16.50 2.68
CA MET A 511 2.26 -15.13 2.19
C MET A 511 0.85 -14.64 2.55
N GLY A 512 -0.16 -15.48 2.32
CA GLY A 512 -1.56 -15.19 2.71
C GLY A 512 -1.68 -14.92 4.21
N MET A 513 -1.05 -15.73 5.05
CA MET A 513 -1.02 -15.56 6.51
C MET A 513 -0.38 -14.23 6.91
N ALA A 514 0.84 -13.97 6.42
CA ALA A 514 1.56 -12.76 6.76
C ALA A 514 0.80 -11.49 6.32
N LEU A 515 0.27 -11.47 5.09
CA LEU A 515 -0.45 -10.31 4.59
C LEU A 515 -1.80 -10.10 5.29
N ALA A 516 -2.55 -11.17 5.57
CA ALA A 516 -3.82 -11.08 6.28
C ALA A 516 -3.64 -10.51 7.70
N PHE A 517 -2.77 -11.12 8.50
CA PHE A 517 -2.55 -10.67 9.87
C PHE A 517 -1.77 -9.36 9.93
N GLY A 518 -0.92 -9.08 8.93
CA GLY A 518 -0.25 -7.80 8.80
C GLY A 518 -1.22 -6.64 8.64
N VAL A 519 -2.20 -6.77 7.75
CA VAL A 519 -3.27 -5.79 7.59
C VAL A 519 -4.09 -5.64 8.87
N LEU A 520 -4.37 -6.74 9.57
CA LEU A 520 -5.14 -6.73 10.80
C LEU A 520 -4.40 -5.98 11.92
N PHE A 521 -3.13 -6.28 12.17
CA PHE A 521 -2.32 -5.57 13.16
C PHE A 521 -2.16 -4.09 12.81
N ASP A 522 -1.89 -3.79 11.55
CA ASP A 522 -1.71 -2.41 11.11
C ASP A 522 -3.01 -1.60 11.24
N ALA A 523 -4.11 -2.05 10.65
CA ALA A 523 -5.35 -1.29 10.62
C ALA A 523 -5.98 -1.14 12.01
N PHE A 524 -6.08 -2.22 12.79
CA PHE A 524 -6.81 -2.18 14.07
C PHE A 524 -5.94 -1.70 15.23
N VAL A 525 -4.71 -2.21 15.35
CA VAL A 525 -3.87 -1.88 16.51
C VAL A 525 -3.08 -0.60 16.26
N VAL A 526 -2.43 -0.46 15.11
CA VAL A 526 -1.61 0.73 14.84
C VAL A 526 -2.52 1.91 14.52
N ARG A 527 -3.38 1.82 13.51
CA ARG A 527 -4.10 2.99 12.97
C ARG A 527 -5.32 3.39 13.76
N MET A 528 -6.15 2.42 14.14
CA MET A 528 -7.37 2.74 14.87
C MET A 528 -7.14 2.96 16.37
N MET A 529 -5.98 2.54 16.93
CA MET A 529 -5.69 2.66 18.36
C MET A 529 -4.41 3.45 18.64
N LEU A 530 -3.23 2.98 18.18
CA LEU A 530 -1.94 3.54 18.57
C LEU A 530 -1.72 4.96 18.04
N ILE A 531 -1.93 5.19 16.75
CA ILE A 531 -1.68 6.48 16.10
C ILE A 531 -2.59 7.60 16.64
N PRO A 532 -3.92 7.43 16.75
CA PRO A 532 -4.79 8.45 17.34
C PRO A 532 -4.47 8.72 18.82
N ALA A 533 -4.16 7.68 19.60
CA ALA A 533 -3.79 7.81 21.00
C ALA A 533 -2.46 8.58 21.17
N LEU A 534 -1.44 8.28 20.35
CA LEU A 534 -0.19 9.06 20.32
C LEU A 534 -0.43 10.50 19.87
N THR A 535 -1.34 10.72 18.89
CA THR A 535 -1.70 12.07 18.44
C THR A 535 -2.32 12.87 19.59
N LYS A 536 -3.14 12.21 20.43
CA LYS A 536 -3.69 12.83 21.64
C LYS A 536 -2.60 13.18 22.64
N LEU A 537 -1.66 12.26 22.91
CA LEU A 537 -0.59 12.46 23.88
C LEU A 537 0.38 13.57 23.47
N PHE A 538 0.75 13.65 22.20
CA PHE A 538 1.63 14.70 21.68
C PHE A 538 0.91 16.05 21.46
N GLY A 539 -0.41 16.06 21.39
CA GLY A 539 -1.20 17.27 21.23
C GLY A 539 -0.76 18.12 20.05
N LYS A 540 -0.53 19.43 20.31
CA LYS A 540 -0.06 20.40 19.30
C LYS A 540 1.30 20.05 18.70
N GLY A 541 2.15 19.32 19.44
CA GLY A 541 3.46 18.87 18.95
C GLY A 541 3.36 17.94 17.74
N SER A 542 2.26 17.17 17.60
CA SER A 542 2.02 16.29 16.44
C SER A 542 2.06 17.05 15.10
N TRP A 543 1.76 18.34 15.08
CA TRP A 543 1.65 19.18 13.89
C TRP A 543 2.86 20.09 13.67
N TYR A 544 3.93 19.91 14.46
CA TYR A 544 5.09 20.79 14.41
C TYR A 544 6.00 20.47 13.22
N LEU A 545 6.33 21.52 12.45
CA LEU A 545 7.35 21.52 11.41
C LEU A 545 8.28 22.71 11.62
N PRO A 546 9.62 22.52 11.71
CA PRO A 546 10.58 23.61 11.80
C PRO A 546 10.49 24.60 10.63
N ALA A 547 10.65 25.89 10.90
CA ALA A 547 10.45 26.94 9.89
C ALA A 547 11.40 26.82 8.68
N TRP A 548 12.62 26.34 8.87
CA TRP A 548 13.57 26.11 7.78
C TRP A 548 13.11 24.98 6.85
N LEU A 549 12.57 23.90 7.42
CA LEU A 549 12.06 22.74 6.66
C LEU A 549 10.75 23.09 5.93
N ASN A 550 9.92 23.95 6.54
CA ASN A 550 8.68 24.45 5.95
C ASN A 550 8.89 25.26 4.66
N ARG A 551 10.10 25.80 4.44
CA ARG A 551 10.47 26.52 3.20
C ARG A 551 10.92 25.59 2.08
N ILE A 552 11.44 24.41 2.42
CA ILE A 552 12.01 23.46 1.45
C ILE A 552 10.93 22.50 0.94
N ILE A 553 10.00 22.07 1.83
CA ILE A 553 8.99 21.06 1.48
C ILE A 553 7.90 21.68 0.61
N PRO A 554 7.62 21.10 -0.58
CA PRO A 554 6.54 21.54 -1.45
C PRO A 554 5.18 21.38 -0.77
N ARG A 555 4.20 22.22 -1.19
CA ARG A 555 2.80 22.04 -0.78
C ARG A 555 2.13 21.10 -1.77
N VAL A 556 1.84 19.90 -1.35
CA VAL A 556 1.12 18.90 -2.15
C VAL A 556 -0.31 18.79 -1.60
N ASP A 557 -1.30 19.09 -2.43
CA ASP A 557 -2.71 18.93 -2.10
C ASP A 557 -3.16 17.53 -2.57
N ILE A 558 -3.11 16.57 -1.66
CA ILE A 558 -3.51 15.17 -1.95
C ILE A 558 -5.02 15.00 -1.83
N GLU A 559 -5.69 15.86 -1.06
CA GLU A 559 -7.13 15.75 -0.76
C GLU A 559 -8.02 16.58 -1.68
N GLY A 560 -7.43 17.36 -2.59
CA GLY A 560 -8.19 18.21 -3.49
C GLY A 560 -8.94 19.35 -2.79
N HIS A 561 -8.36 19.93 -1.71
CA HIS A 561 -8.91 21.10 -1.01
C HIS A 561 -9.12 22.28 -1.95
N ALA A 562 -8.34 22.37 -3.03
CA ALA A 562 -8.56 23.35 -4.08
C ALA A 562 -9.98 23.23 -4.70
N LEU A 563 -10.53 22.00 -4.78
CA LEU A 563 -11.88 21.74 -5.31
C LEU A 563 -12.99 22.12 -4.32
N GLU A 564 -12.72 22.11 -3.03
CA GLU A 564 -13.71 22.58 -2.02
C GLU A 564 -13.91 24.10 -2.08
N LYS A 565 -12.88 24.86 -2.46
CA LYS A 565 -13.03 26.30 -2.73
C LYS A 565 -13.99 26.59 -3.89
N TYR A 566 -13.99 25.74 -4.91
CA TYR A 566 -14.99 25.86 -5.99
C TYR A 566 -16.41 25.58 -5.51
N LYS A 567 -16.61 24.67 -4.54
CA LYS A 567 -17.91 24.42 -3.91
C LYS A 567 -18.46 25.64 -3.18
N THR A 568 -17.63 26.38 -2.48
CA THR A 568 -18.01 27.57 -1.72
C THR A 568 -18.38 28.72 -2.66
N VAL A 569 -17.70 28.83 -3.79
CA VAL A 569 -17.98 29.84 -4.80
C VAL A 569 -19.29 29.52 -5.56
N GLU A 570 -19.51 28.26 -5.97
CA GLU A 570 -20.76 27.83 -6.64
C GLU A 570 -21.98 27.85 -5.72
N SER A 571 -21.83 27.54 -4.42
CA SER A 571 -22.93 27.64 -3.47
C SER A 571 -23.31 29.11 -3.20
N GLN A 572 -22.35 30.02 -3.18
CA GLN A 572 -22.60 31.46 -3.12
C GLN A 572 -23.20 31.99 -4.43
N GLU A 573 -22.80 31.47 -5.60
CA GLU A 573 -23.44 31.82 -6.88
C GLU A 573 -24.85 31.23 -7.02
N SER A 574 -25.13 30.03 -6.46
CA SER A 574 -26.49 29.45 -6.48
C SER A 574 -27.40 30.10 -5.46
N GLU A 575 -26.92 30.44 -4.26
CA GLU A 575 -27.67 31.25 -3.29
C GLU A 575 -27.90 32.67 -3.80
N ALA A 576 -26.96 33.23 -4.56
CA ALA A 576 -27.13 34.49 -5.26
C ALA A 576 -28.10 34.39 -6.46
N LYS A 577 -28.30 33.23 -7.07
CA LYS A 577 -29.31 32.98 -8.12
C LYS A 577 -30.70 32.72 -7.54
N ASP A 578 -30.81 31.98 -6.43
CA ASP A 578 -32.10 31.76 -5.74
C ASP A 578 -32.57 33.02 -4.99
N SER A 579 -31.65 33.87 -4.53
CA SER A 579 -32.00 35.18 -3.98
C SER A 579 -32.37 36.22 -5.07
N LYS A 580 -32.11 35.94 -6.36
CA LYS A 580 -32.54 36.79 -7.48
C LYS A 580 -34.06 36.77 -7.77
N GLU A 581 -34.83 35.87 -7.18
CA GLU A 581 -36.29 35.92 -7.27
C GLU A 581 -36.96 36.80 -6.19
N THR A 582 -36.21 37.39 -5.23
CA THR A 582 -36.85 38.14 -4.15
C THR A 582 -36.23 39.52 -3.84
N TYR A 583 -35.15 39.93 -4.48
CA TYR A 583 -34.59 41.28 -4.27
C TYR A 583 -34.16 41.91 -5.60
N ASP A 584 -35.08 42.74 -6.15
CA ASP A 584 -34.80 43.69 -7.23
C ASP A 584 -34.10 44.94 -6.64
N THR A 585 -32.80 44.78 -6.25
CA THR A 585 -31.94 45.89 -5.86
C THR A 585 -31.29 46.45 -7.13
N THR A 586 -32.00 47.32 -7.82
CA THR A 586 -31.48 48.19 -8.88
C THR A 586 -30.55 49.23 -8.25
N PHE A 587 -29.23 49.02 -8.35
CA PHE A 587 -28.26 50.09 -8.11
C PHE A 587 -28.41 51.17 -9.19
N LYS A 588 -28.77 52.36 -8.81
CA LYS A 588 -28.83 53.52 -9.70
C LYS A 588 -27.46 54.21 -9.70
N VAL A 589 -26.71 54.09 -10.81
CA VAL A 589 -25.41 54.75 -11.03
C VAL A 589 -25.66 56.05 -11.77
N TYR A 590 -25.16 57.17 -11.25
CA TYR A 590 -25.35 58.51 -11.82
C TYR A 590 -24.00 59.12 -12.23
N PRO A 591 -23.90 59.85 -13.37
CA PRO A 591 -22.71 60.59 -13.75
C PRO A 591 -22.50 61.85 -12.87
N GLN A 592 -21.23 62.26 -12.73
CA GLN A 592 -20.85 63.43 -11.97
C GLN A 592 -21.36 64.67 -12.69
N GLY A 593 -22.39 65.34 -12.14
CA GLY A 593 -23.04 66.53 -12.75
C GLY A 593 -24.57 66.48 -12.82
N ALA A 594 -25.20 65.37 -12.47
CA ALA A 594 -26.64 65.24 -12.40
C ALA A 594 -27.17 66.03 -11.17
N THR A 595 -27.51 67.32 -11.40
CA THR A 595 -28.24 68.14 -10.41
C THR A 595 -29.71 67.73 -10.47
N ASN A 596 -30.08 66.79 -9.64
CA ASN A 596 -31.42 66.61 -9.04
C ASN A 596 -31.50 65.27 -8.30
N VAL A 597 -30.88 65.23 -7.12
CA VAL A 597 -31.28 64.27 -6.10
C VAL A 597 -32.27 65.00 -5.19
N SER A 598 -33.51 65.02 -5.59
CA SER A 598 -34.59 65.51 -4.74
C SER A 598 -34.77 64.54 -3.57
N LYS A 599 -34.61 65.06 -2.36
CA LYS A 599 -35.05 64.42 -1.14
C LYS A 599 -36.54 64.15 -1.25
N HIS A 600 -36.96 62.95 -1.55
CA HIS A 600 -38.29 62.48 -1.17
C HIS A 600 -38.16 61.73 0.14
N GLN A 601 -38.53 62.42 1.22
CA GLN A 601 -38.94 61.79 2.44
C GLN A 601 -40.32 61.18 2.14
N ASP A 602 -40.41 59.89 2.02
CA ASP A 602 -41.68 59.19 2.15
C ASP A 602 -41.61 58.25 3.37
N VAL A 603 -42.69 58.46 4.12
CA VAL A 603 -43.03 57.79 5.36
C VAL A 603 -43.33 56.33 5.08
N HIS A 604 -42.31 55.47 5.26
CA HIS A 604 -42.34 54.09 5.78
C HIS A 604 -40.96 53.53 5.74
N GLY A 605 -40.45 53.16 6.89
CA GLY A 605 -39.09 52.64 7.07
C GLY A 605 -38.90 51.36 6.29
N GLN A 606 -37.88 51.39 5.50
CA GLN A 606 -36.98 50.38 4.91
C GLN A 606 -36.61 50.86 3.52
N ASP A 607 -35.33 51.19 3.36
CA ASP A 607 -34.46 50.87 2.24
C ASP A 607 -33.43 51.97 2.02
N ASP A 608 -32.23 51.74 2.59
CA ASP A 608 -31.01 52.46 2.21
C ASP A 608 -30.57 51.97 0.83
N ALA A 609 -31.06 52.58 -0.24
CA ALA A 609 -30.50 52.43 -1.57
C ALA A 609 -29.18 53.21 -1.65
N HIS A 610 -28.06 52.53 -1.63
CA HIS A 610 -26.75 53.14 -1.82
C HIS A 610 -26.60 53.63 -3.26
N SER A 611 -26.54 54.96 -3.44
CA SER A 611 -26.22 55.59 -4.74
C SER A 611 -24.71 55.84 -4.84
N ILE A 612 -24.07 55.40 -5.93
CA ILE A 612 -22.68 55.63 -6.23
C ILE A 612 -22.60 56.67 -7.36
N VAL A 613 -21.82 57.74 -7.15
CA VAL A 613 -21.56 58.76 -8.15
C VAL A 613 -20.18 58.48 -8.75
N LEU A 614 -20.11 58.21 -10.05
CA LEU A 614 -18.88 57.96 -10.81
C LEU A 614 -18.58 59.15 -11.73
N ASP A 615 -17.28 59.44 -11.94
CA ASP A 615 -16.87 60.42 -12.94
C ASP A 615 -17.09 59.88 -14.37
N ASP A 616 -17.08 60.76 -15.38
CA ASP A 616 -17.43 60.42 -16.76
C ASP A 616 -16.51 59.37 -17.38
N LYS A 617 -15.25 59.32 -16.97
CA LYS A 617 -14.28 58.27 -17.41
C LYS A 617 -14.56 56.92 -16.83
N THR A 618 -14.87 56.88 -15.54
CA THR A 618 -15.16 55.65 -14.79
C THR A 618 -16.52 55.10 -15.23
N MET A 619 -17.50 55.99 -15.58
CA MET A 619 -18.80 55.59 -16.12
C MET A 619 -18.68 54.95 -17.52
N ALA A 620 -17.83 55.48 -18.38
CA ALA A 620 -17.57 54.89 -19.69
C ALA A 620 -16.94 53.49 -19.55
N LEU A 621 -15.96 53.33 -18.65
CA LEU A 621 -15.31 52.06 -18.36
C LEU A 621 -16.30 51.05 -17.74
N TYR A 622 -17.19 51.48 -16.86
CA TYR A 622 -18.25 50.65 -16.29
C TYR A 622 -19.19 50.11 -17.35
N GLN A 623 -19.57 50.94 -18.32
CA GLN A 623 -20.41 50.52 -19.42
C GLN A 623 -19.70 49.52 -20.37
N GLU A 624 -18.42 49.69 -20.59
CA GLU A 624 -17.62 48.81 -21.42
C GLU A 624 -17.38 47.46 -20.76
N VAL A 625 -17.07 47.44 -19.46
CA VAL A 625 -16.93 46.24 -18.64
C VAL A 625 -18.25 45.46 -18.50
N LYS A 626 -19.38 46.18 -18.39
CA LYS A 626 -20.71 45.56 -18.33
C LYS A 626 -21.08 44.85 -19.63
N GLN A 627 -20.51 45.26 -20.75
CA GLN A 627 -20.68 44.62 -22.06
C GLN A 627 -19.76 43.43 -22.30
N GLN A 628 -18.57 43.35 -21.67
CA GLN A 628 -17.53 42.41 -22.04
C GLN A 628 -17.39 41.15 -21.19
N SER A 629 -17.71 41.08 -19.91
CA SER A 629 -17.74 39.82 -19.16
C SER A 629 -18.29 39.90 -17.73
N ALA A 630 -18.96 38.82 -17.32
CA ALA A 630 -19.48 38.63 -15.95
C ALA A 630 -18.38 38.49 -14.87
N SER A 631 -17.12 38.16 -15.26
CA SER A 631 -16.00 37.96 -14.35
C SER A 631 -15.42 39.25 -13.76
N SER A 632 -15.58 40.40 -14.44
CA SER A 632 -15.08 41.69 -13.96
C SER A 632 -16.04 42.35 -12.96
N LEU A 633 -17.35 42.02 -12.99
CA LEU A 633 -18.30 42.44 -11.99
C LEU A 633 -17.96 41.89 -10.60
N PHE A 634 -17.45 40.67 -10.52
CA PHE A 634 -17.08 39.99 -9.25
C PHE A 634 -15.97 40.71 -8.47
N LEU A 635 -14.99 41.27 -9.16
CA LEU A 635 -13.90 42.06 -8.56
C LEU A 635 -14.42 43.39 -7.98
N TYR A 636 -15.44 43.98 -8.60
CA TYR A 636 -16.04 45.23 -8.16
C TYR A 636 -16.95 45.01 -6.93
N ASP A 637 -17.74 43.98 -6.91
CA ASP A 637 -18.61 43.61 -5.78
C ASP A 637 -17.81 43.22 -4.54
N ALA A 638 -16.68 42.49 -4.71
CA ALA A 638 -15.78 42.16 -3.62
C ALA A 638 -15.09 43.38 -3.01
N LEU A 639 -14.88 44.44 -3.79
CA LEU A 639 -14.29 45.69 -3.33
C LEU A 639 -15.28 46.56 -2.56
N ILE A 640 -16.53 46.57 -2.99
CA ILE A 640 -17.63 47.29 -2.30
C ILE A 640 -17.91 46.59 -0.97
N ASP A 641 -17.94 45.27 -0.93
CA ASP A 641 -18.16 44.51 0.31
C ASP A 641 -17.00 44.71 1.32
N TYR A 642 -15.74 44.79 0.83
CA TYR A 642 -14.58 45.12 1.65
C TYR A 642 -14.66 46.55 2.22
N GLN A 643 -15.10 47.55 1.44
CA GLN A 643 -15.26 48.94 1.90
C GLN A 643 -16.36 49.07 2.93
N ASN A 644 -17.50 48.38 2.75
CA ASN A 644 -18.62 48.40 3.68
C ASN A 644 -18.32 47.67 5.00
N LYS A 645 -17.53 46.59 4.96
CA LYS A 645 -17.16 45.84 6.15
C LYS A 645 -16.15 46.54 7.08
N HIS A 646 -15.38 47.49 6.56
CA HIS A 646 -14.29 48.11 7.31
C HIS A 646 -14.52 49.55 7.75
N GLN A 647 -15.76 50.14 7.61
CA GLN A 647 -16.12 51.49 8.08
C GLN A 647 -14.98 52.51 7.97
N LEU A 648 -14.35 52.63 6.81
CA LEU A 648 -13.18 53.48 6.63
C LEU A 648 -13.53 54.96 6.55
N ASN A 649 -12.82 55.80 7.34
CA ASN A 649 -13.00 57.25 7.33
C ASN A 649 -12.75 57.85 5.93
N SER A 650 -13.46 58.93 5.56
CA SER A 650 -13.46 59.53 4.23
C SER A 650 -12.09 59.87 3.64
N LYS A 651 -11.07 60.19 4.47
CA LYS A 651 -9.68 60.39 4.01
C LYS A 651 -8.97 59.12 3.58
N GLN A 652 -9.24 57.98 4.23
CA GLN A 652 -8.65 56.68 3.88
C GLN A 652 -9.34 56.10 2.62
N GLN A 653 -10.60 56.42 2.41
CA GLN A 653 -11.34 56.04 1.19
C GLN A 653 -10.74 56.70 -0.05
N VAL A 654 -10.39 57.98 -0.01
CA VAL A 654 -9.75 58.68 -1.13
C VAL A 654 -8.38 58.12 -1.45
N THR A 655 -7.57 57.83 -0.44
CA THR A 655 -6.21 57.25 -0.65
C THR A 655 -6.27 55.84 -1.24
N ASN A 656 -7.26 55.02 -0.82
CA ASN A 656 -7.42 53.67 -1.34
C ASN A 656 -7.96 53.68 -2.78
N ILE A 657 -8.82 54.64 -3.14
CA ILE A 657 -9.33 54.82 -4.51
C ILE A 657 -8.19 55.28 -5.45
N GLU A 658 -7.32 56.19 -5.00
CA GLU A 658 -6.15 56.62 -5.79
C GLU A 658 -5.12 55.46 -6.01
N GLN A 659 -4.93 54.62 -4.98
CA GLN A 659 -4.08 53.44 -5.11
C GLN A 659 -4.68 52.39 -6.05
N LEU A 660 -5.98 52.24 -6.02
CA LEU A 660 -6.74 51.35 -6.92
C LEU A 660 -6.66 51.80 -8.37
N ASN A 661 -6.89 53.09 -8.63
CA ASN A 661 -6.76 53.65 -9.96
C ASN A 661 -5.35 53.47 -10.54
N LYS A 662 -4.29 53.64 -9.72
CA LYS A 662 -2.92 53.33 -10.13
C LYS A 662 -2.70 51.87 -10.48
N ASN A 663 -3.33 50.95 -9.77
CA ASN A 663 -3.22 49.51 -10.01
C ASN A 663 -3.99 49.11 -11.28
N ILE A 664 -5.17 49.72 -11.53
CA ILE A 664 -5.97 49.53 -12.75
C ILE A 664 -5.21 50.08 -13.99
N GLU A 665 -4.58 51.25 -13.89
CA GLU A 665 -3.72 51.77 -14.95
C GLU A 665 -2.56 50.83 -15.28
N LYS A 666 -1.93 50.26 -14.27
CA LYS A 666 -0.84 49.28 -14.47
C LYS A 666 -1.36 47.99 -15.13
N LEU A 667 -2.55 47.55 -14.78
CA LEU A 667 -3.17 46.36 -15.37
C LEU A 667 -3.52 46.58 -16.83
N ASN A 668 -4.07 47.76 -17.18
CA ASN A 668 -4.38 48.15 -18.55
C ASN A 668 -3.11 48.27 -19.41
N GLN A 669 -2.01 48.82 -18.89
CA GLN A 669 -0.72 48.86 -19.57
C GLN A 669 -0.14 47.45 -19.84
N LEU A 670 -0.34 46.50 -18.90
CA LEU A 670 0.08 45.12 -19.07
C LEU A 670 -0.81 44.35 -20.07
N LEU A 671 -2.09 44.65 -20.13
CA LEU A 671 -3.05 44.08 -21.08
C LEU A 671 -2.76 44.63 -22.51
N GLU A 672 -2.52 45.93 -22.67
CA GLU A 672 -2.10 46.52 -23.98
C GLU A 672 -0.76 45.96 -24.46
N LYS A 673 0.20 45.74 -23.56
CA LYS A 673 1.49 45.14 -23.89
C LYS A 673 1.36 43.67 -24.33
N ASN A 674 0.44 42.92 -23.72
CA ASN A 674 0.16 41.52 -24.10
C ASN A 674 -0.65 41.41 -25.41
N LEU A 675 -1.52 42.39 -25.70
CA LEU A 675 -2.27 42.44 -26.95
C LEU A 675 -1.38 42.83 -28.14
N ARG A 676 -0.38 43.72 -27.93
CA ARG A 676 0.63 44.07 -28.96
C ARG A 676 1.65 42.96 -29.23
N ASN A 677 1.83 42.01 -28.31
CA ASN A 677 2.70 40.85 -28.50
C ASN A 677 2.00 39.64 -29.15
N LYS A 678 0.69 39.74 -29.39
CA LYS A 678 -0.12 38.68 -30.05
C LYS A 678 -0.66 39.10 -31.43
N SER A 679 -0.39 40.33 -31.87
CA SER A 679 -0.53 40.78 -33.25
C SER A 679 0.88 40.83 -33.92
#